data_3b0894688685adfce01071054dd88b63
#
_entry.id   3b0894688685adfce01071054dd88b63
#
_cell.length_a   1.000
_cell.length_b   1.000
_cell.length_c   1.000
_cell.angle_alpha   90.00
_cell.angle_beta   90.00
_cell.angle_gamma   90.00
#
_symmetry.space_group_name_H-M   'P 1'
#
loop_
_entity.id
_entity.type
_entity.pdbx_description
1 polymer ?
#
loop_
_entity_poly.entity_id
_entity_poly.type
_entity_poly.pdbx_seq_one_letter_code
_entity_poly.pdbx_strand_id
1 'polypeptide(L)'
;VLIGADEVLFMLRSIHYRASSGLDNGWQIMTNSAQMQEQRLKALELTRNGAPKLPSNPFFGVGPITDATTDEVDSRLRRIAFDAWIEKTYRKFDDSGNDIGGFTTAEISRSMHRGYPADKILTDMMRAIHRYFGFPKTNRMAVGLGGGHSGFTVCVQHLMNANDASQRVYVDTPRPESDPSRAAGFFRQSWATQLVEMQRFAEKGCESRIHFAASEGVIPTAEELSALGVSIFVGVGHETTGANAYTSGEIRELLKWIDGDPANRHAVFDATSMLGAMPWEPELVSAVMAKCCLFMPFQKAIGGVSGYFVASFTPHALTLIEKNQQDPAWAIPRQLKIAPPVDPRQPFSAKRSVDAGPFYDAAEDRMLGGVINTYSALAFAETTFGLLQSEARVGSVVELNRRSAANRKVIDEWVETHPLLKLTVADPERRGAAVTLLKVVDEDITDTDIHARIIARSKQLLGYEGITHPNGEYEPGLDAARYVNAFPGTPGDYRAWVGGIREPDDVVALLENLQYAYLRAKIVVLEEELAKKGVTFEAPAKAGQAIRKDDPDRAYTVLIADLVGLRFGADGRPDHGEVKAYIEEKGGVFHLGPIGDRSALEKGRIHFFYQPDLSTEAEILPQTDKGQYDALIAAATFIPKASVFPLGGVRIGAGTGNMGSASWGGGNGEGGQAPLMNTPGINSRATAQMAMKAILKVVPDLPVDRLHRMVAEGDFDTGRQLKDFPTAKLEGRRIAILGYGNIGREVAKLAKAFGMHVAIYARHHHKHWIETEGFEYAESAVAAATGADVLSVHIGLGRLDPVTGLYSNAGTVDQKVLCAMKDGAVLVNYDRGEVVDTAALDEALSTGKIAHAAIDADLFKDVATGKLSGPMLPYLALEERHKGRLELLPHAAADTDHPSRVTGAKQAVDQIFDVIRFKSVTNLKGDLPEGYVSAGSRTPAGIGRVTKRLVAEVGGKAELLVELRQTSERVAAILGALAAVADPDHRGRIIDRYTGLLVESVDRQRALLDRLGLYGPVEE
;
A
#
# COMPACT_ATOMS: atom_id res chain seq x y z
N VAL A 1 -21.38 -27.65 16.28
CA VAL A 1 -22.81 -27.76 16.64
C VAL A 1 -23.19 -26.41 17.24
N LEU A 2 -23.88 -25.57 16.48
CA LEU A 2 -24.47 -24.32 16.94
C LEU A 2 -25.71 -24.70 17.79
N ILE A 3 -25.57 -24.69 19.09
CA ILE A 3 -26.73 -24.67 19.99
C ILE A 3 -27.23 -23.23 19.97
N GLY A 4 -28.48 -23.04 19.53
CA GLY A 4 -29.09 -21.73 19.41
C GLY A 4 -29.24 -21.05 20.77
N ALA A 5 -29.16 -19.73 20.78
CA ALA A 5 -29.27 -18.90 21.99
C ALA A 5 -30.52 -19.20 22.84
N ASP A 6 -31.59 -19.69 22.21
CA ASP A 6 -32.84 -20.04 22.86
C ASP A 6 -32.75 -21.35 23.69
N GLU A 7 -31.92 -22.31 23.31
CA GLU A 7 -31.68 -23.52 24.10
C GLU A 7 -30.85 -23.28 25.34
N VAL A 8 -29.90 -22.34 25.27
CA VAL A 8 -29.11 -21.91 26.44
C VAL A 8 -29.98 -21.14 27.43
N LEU A 9 -30.88 -20.30 26.93
CA LEU A 9 -31.87 -19.60 27.76
C LEU A 9 -32.86 -20.58 28.42
N PHE A 10 -33.24 -21.66 27.75
CA PHE A 10 -34.14 -22.70 28.30
C PHE A 10 -33.42 -23.54 29.37
N MET A 11 -32.16 -23.87 29.19
CA MET A 11 -31.37 -24.54 30.24
C MET A 11 -31.17 -23.64 31.47
N LEU A 12 -30.94 -22.37 31.32
CA LEU A 12 -30.81 -21.42 32.41
C LEU A 12 -32.13 -21.20 33.19
N ARG A 13 -33.29 -21.27 32.52
CA ARG A 13 -34.61 -21.19 33.17
C ARG A 13 -34.98 -22.48 33.90
N SER A 14 -34.48 -23.66 33.50
CA SER A 14 -34.75 -24.96 34.14
C SER A 14 -33.98 -25.13 35.46
N ILE A 15 -32.86 -24.40 35.64
CA ILE A 15 -32.05 -24.40 36.87
C ILE A 15 -32.73 -23.57 37.98
N HIS A 16 -33.62 -22.64 37.62
CA HIS A 16 -34.28 -21.73 38.56
C HIS A 16 -35.37 -22.40 39.44
N TYR A 17 -35.70 -23.67 39.24
CA TYR A 17 -36.81 -24.34 39.95
C TYR A 17 -36.41 -25.39 41.03
N ARG A 18 -35.13 -25.57 41.33
CA ARG A 18 -34.70 -26.49 42.42
C ARG A 18 -33.50 -25.93 43.21
N ALA A 19 -33.76 -25.07 44.17
CA ALA A 19 -32.93 -25.03 45.41
C ALA A 19 -33.55 -24.06 46.40
N SER A 20 -34.20 -24.57 47.38
CA SER A 20 -34.39 -23.92 48.67
C SER A 20 -33.51 -24.67 49.68
N SER A 21 -32.55 -23.96 50.25
CA SER A 21 -31.80 -24.20 51.50
C SER A 21 -30.27 -24.26 51.30
N GLY A 22 -29.60 -23.18 51.73
CA GLY A 22 -28.21 -23.21 52.22
C GLY A 22 -27.07 -23.18 51.22
N LEU A 23 -26.86 -22.06 50.45
CA LEU A 23 -25.63 -21.84 49.71
C LEU A 23 -25.58 -20.40 49.13
N ASP A 24 -25.55 -19.37 49.96
CA ASP A 24 -25.51 -17.96 49.53
C ASP A 24 -24.23 -17.61 48.77
N ASN A 25 -23.07 -18.20 49.08
CA ASN A 25 -21.82 -17.93 48.39
C ASN A 25 -21.70 -18.62 47.02
N GLY A 26 -22.30 -19.82 46.83
CA GLY A 26 -22.25 -20.53 45.58
C GLY A 26 -23.19 -19.95 44.50
N TRP A 27 -24.28 -19.36 44.92
CA TRP A 27 -25.24 -18.70 44.04
C TRP A 27 -24.73 -17.38 43.50
N GLN A 28 -24.09 -16.57 44.32
CA GLN A 28 -23.44 -15.32 43.89
C GLN A 28 -22.30 -15.55 42.90
N ILE A 29 -21.51 -16.63 43.06
CA ILE A 29 -20.43 -17.02 42.13
C ILE A 29 -21.02 -17.50 40.81
N MET A 30 -22.09 -18.28 40.80
CA MET A 30 -22.75 -18.80 39.57
C MET A 30 -23.46 -17.70 38.78
N THR A 31 -24.19 -16.81 39.44
CA THR A 31 -24.86 -15.67 38.78
C THR A 31 -23.84 -14.69 38.18
N ASN A 32 -22.75 -14.41 38.90
CA ASN A 32 -21.70 -13.55 38.41
C ASN A 32 -20.94 -14.15 37.21
N SER A 33 -20.70 -15.48 37.16
CA SER A 33 -20.12 -16.17 36.01
C SER A 33 -21.01 -16.18 34.79
N ALA A 34 -22.32 -16.41 34.97
CA ALA A 34 -23.32 -16.37 33.90
C ALA A 34 -23.41 -14.96 33.27
N GLN A 35 -23.40 -13.91 34.07
CA GLN A 35 -23.43 -12.53 33.64
C GLN A 35 -22.16 -12.16 32.85
N MET A 36 -20.97 -12.54 33.35
CA MET A 36 -19.71 -12.33 32.63
C MET A 36 -19.69 -13.03 31.29
N GLN A 37 -20.24 -14.25 31.21
CA GLN A 37 -20.31 -15.00 29.94
C GLN A 37 -21.27 -14.32 28.94
N GLU A 38 -22.38 -13.80 29.40
CA GLU A 38 -23.33 -13.04 28.58
C GLU A 38 -22.67 -11.77 28.02
N GLN A 39 -22.00 -11.01 28.86
CA GLN A 39 -21.27 -9.79 28.45
C GLN A 39 -20.16 -10.11 27.44
N ARG A 40 -19.43 -11.21 27.65
CA ARG A 40 -18.43 -11.69 26.70
C ARG A 40 -19.03 -12.04 25.33
N LEU A 41 -20.13 -12.78 25.32
CA LEU A 41 -20.82 -13.16 24.07
C LEU A 41 -21.34 -11.93 23.33
N LYS A 42 -21.90 -10.95 24.04
CA LYS A 42 -22.34 -9.67 23.46
C LYS A 42 -21.15 -8.93 22.82
N ALA A 43 -20.01 -8.86 23.49
CA ALA A 43 -18.80 -8.22 22.94
C ALA A 43 -18.23 -8.96 21.73
N LEU A 44 -18.26 -10.32 21.73
CA LEU A 44 -17.88 -11.13 20.56
C LEU A 44 -18.78 -10.86 19.36
N GLU A 45 -20.10 -10.77 19.56
CA GLU A 45 -21.05 -10.46 18.48
C GLU A 45 -20.78 -9.06 17.88
N LEU A 46 -20.55 -8.05 18.73
CA LEU A 46 -20.27 -6.70 18.29
C LEU A 46 -18.92 -6.56 17.54
N THR A 47 -18.00 -7.48 17.78
CA THR A 47 -16.65 -7.45 17.16
C THR A 47 -16.46 -8.52 16.07
N ARG A 48 -17.50 -9.28 15.71
CA ARG A 48 -17.43 -10.42 14.76
C ARG A 48 -16.90 -10.07 13.37
N ASN A 49 -17.11 -8.83 12.93
CA ASN A 49 -16.70 -8.37 11.60
C ASN A 49 -15.21 -7.96 11.53
N GLY A 50 -14.48 -8.11 12.63
CA GLY A 50 -13.09 -7.68 12.74
C GLY A 50 -12.93 -6.19 13.00
N ALA A 51 -11.68 -5.73 13.09
CA ALA A 51 -11.36 -4.33 13.27
C ALA A 51 -11.79 -3.49 12.07
N PRO A 52 -12.41 -2.33 12.27
CA PRO A 52 -12.67 -1.38 11.20
C PRO A 52 -11.37 -0.98 10.50
N LYS A 53 -11.46 -0.69 9.21
CA LYS A 53 -10.28 -0.26 8.43
C LYS A 53 -9.81 1.09 8.95
N LEU A 54 -8.58 1.13 9.47
CA LEU A 54 -7.93 2.36 9.86
C LEU A 54 -7.55 3.21 8.64
N PRO A 55 -7.54 4.54 8.80
CA PRO A 55 -6.96 5.42 7.78
C PRO A 55 -5.48 5.11 7.58
N SER A 56 -4.96 5.45 6.40
CA SER A 56 -3.56 5.23 6.01
C SER A 56 -2.55 5.94 6.92
N ASN A 57 -3.00 6.95 7.64
CA ASN A 57 -2.22 7.61 8.69
C ASN A 57 -3.03 7.69 9.99
N PRO A 58 -2.81 6.77 10.94
CA PRO A 58 -3.49 6.78 12.23
C PRO A 58 -3.01 7.91 13.16
N PHE A 59 -1.98 8.68 12.77
CA PHE A 59 -1.53 9.84 13.52
C PHE A 59 -2.35 11.08 13.17
N PHE A 60 -3.22 11.46 14.07
CA PHE A 60 -4.07 12.62 13.96
C PHE A 60 -3.40 13.82 14.62
N GLY A 61 -2.61 14.57 13.87
CA GLY A 61 -2.02 15.82 14.32
C GLY A 61 -2.93 17.02 14.12
N VAL A 62 -2.56 18.16 14.68
CA VAL A 62 -3.29 19.42 14.57
C VAL A 62 -2.82 20.26 13.39
N GLY A 63 -1.50 20.26 13.18
CA GLY A 63 -0.87 21.14 12.22
C GLY A 63 -1.01 20.70 10.76
N PRO A 64 -0.85 21.65 9.86
CA PRO A 64 -1.07 21.44 8.43
C PRO A 64 -0.14 20.39 7.78
N ILE A 65 1.04 20.18 8.32
CA ILE A 65 2.02 19.24 7.75
C ILE A 65 2.10 17.89 8.47
N THR A 66 1.24 17.63 9.45
CA THR A 66 1.06 16.30 10.08
C THR A 66 0.40 15.27 9.16
N ASP A 67 0.30 15.56 7.89
CA ASP A 67 -0.10 14.61 6.85
C ASP A 67 1.00 13.60 6.50
N ALA A 68 2.10 13.60 7.24
CA ALA A 68 3.10 12.55 7.13
C ALA A 68 2.46 11.20 7.44
N THR A 69 2.14 10.49 6.39
CA THR A 69 1.53 9.17 6.46
C THR A 69 2.52 8.17 7.04
N THR A 70 2.01 7.19 7.79
CA THR A 70 2.75 5.99 8.14
C THR A 70 2.76 4.98 6.99
N ASP A 71 1.98 5.23 5.95
CA ASP A 71 2.08 4.47 4.71
C ASP A 71 3.44 4.74 4.05
N GLU A 72 4.21 3.66 3.90
CA GLU A 72 5.58 3.76 3.41
C GLU A 72 5.65 4.12 1.93
N VAL A 73 4.64 3.77 1.13
CA VAL A 73 4.59 4.12 -0.30
C VAL A 73 4.39 5.63 -0.44
N ASP A 74 3.40 6.18 0.27
CA ASP A 74 3.15 7.61 0.29
C ASP A 74 4.34 8.38 0.87
N SER A 75 4.93 7.87 1.96
CA SER A 75 6.13 8.46 2.57
C SER A 75 7.31 8.50 1.60
N ARG A 76 7.50 7.43 0.80
CA ARG A 76 8.54 7.37 -0.23
C ARG A 76 8.27 8.33 -1.39
N LEU A 77 7.03 8.37 -1.88
CA LEU A 77 6.64 9.31 -2.95
C LEU A 77 6.81 10.75 -2.49
N ARG A 78 6.41 11.06 -1.26
CA ARG A 78 6.64 12.37 -0.65
C ARG A 78 8.12 12.70 -0.55
N ARG A 79 8.96 11.72 -0.18
CA ARG A 79 10.43 11.91 -0.15
C ARG A 79 11.00 12.21 -1.53
N ILE A 80 10.58 11.46 -2.54
CA ILE A 80 10.99 11.71 -3.94
C ILE A 80 10.56 13.11 -4.39
N ALA A 81 9.33 13.50 -4.10
CA ALA A 81 8.81 14.84 -4.41
C ALA A 81 9.57 15.94 -3.68
N PHE A 82 9.94 15.72 -2.41
CA PHE A 82 10.74 16.63 -1.63
C PHE A 82 12.15 16.79 -2.19
N ASP A 83 12.83 15.68 -2.52
CA ASP A 83 14.18 15.71 -3.10
C ASP A 83 14.17 16.47 -4.44
N ALA A 84 13.19 16.23 -5.31
CA ALA A 84 13.02 16.95 -6.56
C ALA A 84 12.71 18.45 -6.35
N TRP A 85 11.90 18.79 -5.33
CA TRP A 85 11.62 20.18 -4.98
C TRP A 85 12.84 20.91 -4.45
N ILE A 86 13.64 20.26 -3.59
CA ILE A 86 14.94 20.80 -3.11
C ILE A 86 15.83 21.12 -4.30
N GLU A 87 16.06 20.17 -5.19
CA GLU A 87 16.94 20.32 -6.35
C GLU A 87 16.48 21.46 -7.27
N LYS A 88 15.20 21.62 -7.46
CA LYS A 88 14.61 22.70 -8.27
C LYS A 88 14.67 24.06 -7.59
N THR A 89 14.45 24.13 -6.27
CA THR A 89 14.26 25.39 -5.54
C THR A 89 15.57 26.02 -5.09
N TYR A 90 16.55 25.20 -4.70
CA TYR A 90 17.83 25.65 -4.20
C TYR A 90 18.94 25.32 -5.18
N ARG A 91 19.32 26.34 -5.99
CA ARG A 91 20.28 26.17 -7.09
C ARG A 91 21.67 26.56 -6.65
N LYS A 92 22.68 25.89 -7.18
CA LYS A 92 24.12 26.25 -7.03
C LYS A 92 24.57 27.11 -8.18
N PHE A 93 25.48 28.04 -7.90
CA PHE A 93 26.04 28.92 -8.91
C PHE A 93 27.57 28.91 -8.81
N ASP A 94 28.26 28.96 -9.94
CA ASP A 94 29.69 29.12 -9.99
C ASP A 94 30.08 30.58 -9.68
N ASP A 95 31.39 30.85 -9.61
CA ASP A 95 31.91 32.19 -9.33
C ASP A 95 31.51 33.23 -10.40
N SER A 96 31.10 32.78 -11.58
CA SER A 96 30.64 33.63 -12.69
C SER A 96 29.14 33.85 -12.66
N GLY A 97 28.42 33.21 -11.72
CA GLY A 97 26.95 33.27 -11.57
C GLY A 97 26.20 32.32 -12.50
N ASN A 98 26.85 31.37 -13.15
CA ASN A 98 26.17 30.37 -13.94
C ASN A 98 25.57 29.29 -13.04
N ASP A 99 24.36 28.81 -13.40
CA ASP A 99 23.70 27.73 -12.72
C ASP A 99 24.43 26.40 -13.01
N ILE A 100 24.91 25.73 -11.94
CA ILE A 100 25.66 24.46 -12.01
C ILE A 100 24.88 23.28 -11.41
N GLY A 101 23.57 23.42 -11.23
CA GLY A 101 22.71 22.38 -10.71
C GLY A 101 22.01 22.70 -9.38
N GLY A 102 21.18 21.81 -8.89
CA GLY A 102 20.49 21.96 -7.62
C GLY A 102 21.30 21.41 -6.44
N PHE A 103 20.91 21.81 -5.23
CA PHE A 103 21.36 21.14 -4.02
C PHE A 103 20.63 19.81 -3.86
N THR A 104 21.35 18.80 -3.41
CA THR A 104 20.74 17.56 -2.94
C THR A 104 20.30 17.70 -1.48
N THR A 105 19.38 16.86 -1.04
CA THR A 105 18.96 16.79 0.38
C THR A 105 20.16 16.53 1.31
N ALA A 106 21.11 15.69 0.88
CA ALA A 106 22.32 15.41 1.65
C ALA A 106 23.23 16.66 1.79
N GLU A 107 23.33 17.49 0.77
CA GLU A 107 24.07 18.75 0.82
C GLU A 107 23.37 19.77 1.72
N ILE A 108 22.03 19.88 1.63
CA ILE A 108 21.24 20.73 2.55
C ILE A 108 21.43 20.29 4.01
N SER A 109 21.42 19.00 4.30
CA SER A 109 21.59 18.49 5.66
C SER A 109 22.95 18.82 6.27
N ARG A 110 23.95 19.07 5.44
CA ARG A 110 25.33 19.43 5.83
C ARG A 110 25.61 20.93 5.68
N SER A 111 24.63 21.71 5.22
CA SER A 111 24.80 23.13 5.02
C SER A 111 25.06 23.85 6.34
N MET A 112 25.93 24.82 6.30
CA MET A 112 26.14 25.72 7.44
C MET A 112 24.85 26.54 7.66
N HIS A 113 24.49 26.76 8.92
CA HIS A 113 23.28 27.48 9.31
C HIS A 113 23.33 28.99 9.01
N ARG A 114 24.40 29.48 8.43
CA ARG A 114 24.61 30.87 7.98
C ARG A 114 25.13 30.86 6.56
N GLY A 115 24.58 31.73 5.73
CA GLY A 115 24.88 31.79 4.31
C GLY A 115 23.95 30.97 3.44
N TYR A 116 24.14 31.11 2.13
CA TYR A 116 23.32 30.36 1.14
C TYR A 116 23.70 28.87 1.13
N PRO A 117 22.75 27.92 1.08
CA PRO A 117 21.31 28.09 0.89
C PRO A 117 20.52 28.26 2.21
N ALA A 118 21.13 28.08 3.38
CA ALA A 118 20.43 28.02 4.67
C ALA A 118 19.67 29.32 5.01
N ASP A 119 20.25 30.47 4.69
CA ASP A 119 19.56 31.77 4.89
C ASP A 119 18.29 31.89 4.06
N LYS A 120 18.34 31.40 2.81
CA LYS A 120 17.18 31.39 1.94
C LYS A 120 16.12 30.43 2.47
N ILE A 121 16.52 29.23 2.90
CA ILE A 121 15.62 28.21 3.46
C ILE A 121 14.89 28.75 4.69
N LEU A 122 15.61 29.43 5.60
CA LEU A 122 15.01 30.08 6.76
C LEU A 122 13.97 31.13 6.36
N THR A 123 14.32 31.99 5.41
CA THR A 123 13.41 33.03 4.91
C THR A 123 12.18 32.42 4.24
N ASP A 124 12.36 31.40 3.40
CA ASP A 124 11.29 30.72 2.70
C ASP A 124 10.32 30.03 3.70
N MET A 125 10.85 29.42 4.75
CA MET A 125 10.05 28.82 5.83
C MET A 125 9.22 29.87 6.57
N MET A 126 9.85 30.96 7.00
CA MET A 126 9.13 32.02 7.72
C MET A 126 8.07 32.68 6.84
N ARG A 127 8.36 32.88 5.56
CA ARG A 127 7.38 33.35 4.55
C ARG A 127 6.22 32.36 4.40
N ALA A 128 6.48 31.06 4.33
CA ALA A 128 5.45 30.03 4.19
C ALA A 128 4.55 29.98 5.43
N ILE A 129 5.13 30.02 6.63
CA ILE A 129 4.38 30.08 7.90
C ILE A 129 3.52 31.34 7.95
N HIS A 130 4.12 32.52 7.69
CA HIS A 130 3.40 33.80 7.70
C HIS A 130 2.20 33.77 6.77
N ARG A 131 2.40 33.32 5.53
CA ARG A 131 1.35 33.25 4.50
C ARG A 131 0.26 32.24 4.86
N TYR A 132 0.65 31.02 5.21
CA TYR A 132 -0.32 29.94 5.49
C TYR A 132 -1.26 30.28 6.65
N PHE A 133 -0.69 30.79 7.75
CA PHE A 133 -1.44 31.11 8.95
C PHE A 133 -2.09 32.51 8.92
N GLY A 134 -1.81 33.32 7.93
CA GLY A 134 -2.45 34.63 7.74
C GLY A 134 -2.04 35.68 8.76
N PHE A 135 -0.78 35.67 9.22
CA PHE A 135 -0.30 36.71 10.13
C PHE A 135 -0.28 38.08 9.44
N PRO A 136 -0.63 39.17 10.17
CA PRO A 136 -0.51 40.52 9.62
C PRO A 136 0.93 40.87 9.27
N LYS A 137 1.14 41.62 8.19
CA LYS A 137 2.48 42.09 7.79
C LYS A 137 3.13 43.02 8.80
N THR A 138 2.33 43.61 9.70
CA THR A 138 2.82 44.46 10.78
C THR A 138 3.45 43.69 11.93
N ASN A 139 3.09 42.42 12.08
CA ASN A 139 3.68 41.55 13.11
C ASN A 139 5.06 41.08 12.68
N ARG A 140 5.94 40.91 13.64
CA ARG A 140 7.22 40.25 13.42
C ARG A 140 7.23 38.86 14.00
N MET A 141 7.79 37.95 13.26
CA MET A 141 7.88 36.57 13.66
C MET A 141 9.32 36.20 13.95
N ALA A 142 9.54 35.38 14.94
CA ALA A 142 10.87 34.86 15.29
C ALA A 142 10.84 33.33 15.39
N VAL A 143 11.98 32.71 15.05
CA VAL A 143 12.18 31.26 15.27
C VAL A 143 13.17 31.05 16.41
N GLY A 144 12.86 30.09 17.29
CA GLY A 144 13.73 29.73 18.41
C GLY A 144 13.93 28.22 18.53
N LEU A 145 14.97 27.81 19.25
CA LEU A 145 15.25 26.44 19.61
C LEU A 145 14.46 26.02 20.86
N GLY A 146 14.07 24.73 20.91
CA GLY A 146 13.26 24.14 21.97
C GLY A 146 11.79 24.02 21.56
N GLY A 147 11.02 23.30 22.35
CA GLY A 147 9.58 23.13 22.12
C GLY A 147 8.75 24.21 22.81
N GLY A 148 7.53 23.86 23.23
CA GLY A 148 6.59 24.75 23.91
C GLY A 148 7.18 25.40 25.17
N HIS A 149 7.90 24.65 26.01
CA HIS A 149 8.54 25.20 27.22
C HIS A 149 9.51 26.33 26.91
N SER A 150 10.41 26.16 25.95
CA SER A 150 11.33 27.22 25.56
C SER A 150 10.58 28.39 24.91
N GLY A 151 9.56 28.10 24.09
CA GLY A 151 8.72 29.14 23.50
C GLY A 151 8.03 29.99 24.54
N PHE A 152 7.41 29.36 25.54
CA PHE A 152 6.80 30.06 26.68
C PHE A 152 7.82 30.95 27.42
N THR A 153 8.90 30.31 27.92
CA THR A 153 9.92 31.02 28.70
C THR A 153 10.45 32.23 27.96
N VAL A 154 10.87 32.02 26.71
CA VAL A 154 11.50 33.09 25.90
C VAL A 154 10.50 34.20 25.57
N CYS A 155 9.27 33.89 25.16
CA CYS A 155 8.26 34.90 24.82
C CYS A 155 7.83 35.72 26.01
N VAL A 156 7.50 35.05 27.10
CA VAL A 156 7.01 35.74 28.33
C VAL A 156 8.11 36.55 29.00
N GLN A 157 9.35 36.03 29.08
CA GLN A 157 10.47 36.74 29.66
C GLN A 157 10.85 38.00 28.89
N HIS A 158 10.63 38.05 27.58
CA HIS A 158 10.85 39.27 26.79
C HIS A 158 9.75 40.31 27.01
N LEU A 159 8.51 39.90 27.21
CA LEU A 159 7.38 40.80 27.46
C LEU A 159 7.29 41.28 28.91
N MET A 160 7.72 40.45 29.85
CA MET A 160 7.67 40.72 31.27
C MET A 160 8.96 41.40 31.72
N ASN A 161 8.86 42.35 32.64
CA ASN A 161 9.96 42.87 33.39
C ASN A 161 9.55 42.95 34.88
N ALA A 162 10.15 42.10 35.70
CA ALA A 162 9.84 42.04 37.14
C ALA A 162 10.25 43.31 37.91
N ASN A 163 11.15 44.13 37.37
CA ASN A 163 11.53 45.42 37.96
C ASN A 163 10.52 46.53 37.64
N ASP A 164 9.68 46.38 36.62
CA ASP A 164 8.63 47.33 36.33
C ASP A 164 7.42 47.11 37.28
N ALA A 165 7.33 47.90 38.33
CA ALA A 165 6.28 47.77 39.34
C ALA A 165 4.87 48.02 38.79
N SER A 166 4.71 48.59 37.64
CA SER A 166 3.40 48.79 37.01
C SER A 166 2.83 47.53 36.33
N GLN A 167 3.69 46.58 35.97
CA GLN A 167 3.27 45.37 35.29
C GLN A 167 2.51 44.43 36.24
N ARG A 168 1.35 43.93 35.75
CA ARG A 168 0.52 42.90 36.36
C ARG A 168 0.26 41.80 35.33
N VAL A 169 0.47 40.56 35.75
CA VAL A 169 0.30 39.42 34.88
C VAL A 169 -0.93 38.61 35.33
N TYR A 170 -1.80 38.28 34.39
CA TYR A 170 -2.92 37.37 34.62
C TYR A 170 -2.64 36.05 33.95
N VAL A 171 -2.89 34.93 34.66
CA VAL A 171 -2.73 33.56 34.19
C VAL A 171 -4.07 32.82 34.26
N ASP A 172 -4.45 32.12 33.23
CA ASP A 172 -5.74 31.48 33.06
C ASP A 172 -5.92 30.15 33.82
N THR A 173 -5.26 30.00 34.96
CA THR A 173 -5.32 28.81 35.80
C THR A 173 -5.27 29.21 37.29
N PRO A 174 -5.84 28.40 38.19
CA PRO A 174 -5.62 28.57 39.63
C PRO A 174 -4.13 28.52 39.99
N ARG A 175 -3.79 29.06 41.16
CA ARG A 175 -2.42 29.03 41.65
C ARG A 175 -1.90 27.58 41.69
N PRO A 176 -0.68 27.32 41.16
CA PRO A 176 -0.16 25.95 41.11
C PRO A 176 -0.09 25.28 42.48
N GLU A 177 -0.56 24.04 42.52
CA GLU A 177 -0.35 23.17 43.68
C GLU A 177 1.10 22.65 43.73
N SER A 178 1.48 22.00 44.82
CA SER A 178 2.83 21.46 45.02
C SER A 178 3.19 20.30 44.06
N ASP A 179 2.18 19.66 43.45
CA ASP A 179 2.36 18.61 42.45
C ASP A 179 1.48 18.88 41.23
N PRO A 180 1.99 19.63 40.24
CA PRO A 180 1.23 19.95 39.03
C PRO A 180 0.95 18.74 38.11
N SER A 181 1.58 17.58 38.34
CA SER A 181 1.35 16.37 37.56
C SER A 181 -0.05 15.77 37.71
N ARG A 182 -0.82 16.23 38.73
CA ARG A 182 -2.19 15.81 39.00
C ARG A 182 -3.26 16.77 38.50
N ALA A 183 -2.86 17.87 37.90
CA ALA A 183 -3.80 18.87 37.42
C ALA A 183 -4.41 18.49 36.08
N ALA A 184 -5.72 18.70 35.93
CA ALA A 184 -6.41 18.47 34.65
C ALA A 184 -5.88 19.39 33.52
N GLY A 185 -5.34 20.58 33.88
CA GLY A 185 -4.71 21.52 32.96
C GLY A 185 -3.19 21.54 33.08
N PHE A 186 -2.52 20.43 32.79
CA PHE A 186 -1.07 20.27 32.97
C PHE A 186 -0.22 21.41 32.37
N PHE A 187 -0.50 21.86 31.15
CA PHE A 187 0.29 22.94 30.55
C PHE A 187 0.02 24.28 31.19
N ARG A 188 -1.24 24.60 31.54
CA ARG A 188 -1.58 25.81 32.27
C ARG A 188 -0.87 25.87 33.59
N GLN A 189 -0.91 24.80 34.38
CA GLN A 189 -0.21 24.70 35.67
C GLN A 189 1.30 24.80 35.49
N SER A 190 1.87 24.18 34.47
CA SER A 190 3.30 24.26 34.14
C SER A 190 3.72 25.70 33.82
N TRP A 191 2.92 26.38 33.00
CA TRP A 191 3.21 27.79 32.65
C TRP A 191 3.09 28.73 33.87
N ALA A 192 2.09 28.54 34.71
CA ALA A 192 1.93 29.28 35.96
C ALA A 192 3.13 29.07 36.88
N THR A 193 3.60 27.83 37.02
CA THR A 193 4.79 27.51 37.82
C THR A 193 6.04 28.20 37.29
N GLN A 194 6.28 28.12 35.98
CA GLN A 194 7.44 28.77 35.36
C GLN A 194 7.39 30.30 35.52
N LEU A 195 6.21 30.89 35.42
CA LEU A 195 6.06 32.34 35.62
C LEU A 195 6.40 32.76 37.04
N VAL A 196 5.97 31.99 38.03
CA VAL A 196 6.35 32.23 39.43
C VAL A 196 7.85 32.11 39.62
N GLU A 197 8.48 31.11 39.01
CA GLU A 197 9.92 30.93 39.09
C GLU A 197 10.70 32.06 38.43
N MET A 198 10.27 32.53 37.23
CA MET A 198 10.90 33.69 36.59
C MET A 198 10.89 34.94 37.45
N GLN A 199 9.79 35.18 38.14
CA GLN A 199 9.71 36.35 39.03
C GLN A 199 10.55 36.25 40.29
N ARG A 200 10.81 35.05 40.80
CA ARG A 200 11.70 34.81 41.94
C ARG A 200 13.13 35.23 41.70
N PHE A 201 13.59 35.26 40.44
CA PHE A 201 14.94 35.72 40.08
C PHE A 201 15.12 37.25 40.18
N ALA A 202 14.04 38.02 40.13
CA ALA A 202 14.13 39.47 40.06
C ALA A 202 14.06 40.14 41.41
N GLU A 203 13.07 39.80 42.27
CA GLU A 203 12.90 40.39 43.62
C GLU A 203 11.97 39.55 44.49
N LYS A 204 12.21 39.58 45.84
CA LYS A 204 11.24 39.04 46.79
C LYS A 204 9.95 39.86 46.75
N GLY A 205 8.78 39.21 46.55
CA GLY A 205 7.48 39.84 46.55
C GLY A 205 6.86 40.14 45.20
N CYS A 206 7.55 39.88 44.11
CA CYS A 206 6.96 39.98 42.76
C CYS A 206 5.77 39.04 42.51
N GLU A 207 5.64 37.97 43.30
CA GLU A 207 4.52 37.00 43.24
C GLU A 207 3.15 37.65 43.41
N SER A 208 3.06 38.77 44.18
CA SER A 208 1.82 39.53 44.41
C SER A 208 1.28 40.24 43.15
N ARG A 209 2.07 40.29 42.09
CA ARG A 209 1.69 40.90 40.81
C ARG A 209 1.18 39.86 39.77
N ILE A 210 1.15 38.57 40.15
CA ILE A 210 0.54 37.53 39.32
C ILE A 210 -0.85 37.28 39.87
N HIS A 211 -1.83 37.49 39.00
CA HIS A 211 -3.22 37.15 39.24
C HIS A 211 -3.53 35.77 38.63
N PHE A 212 -4.00 34.86 39.45
CA PHE A 212 -4.42 33.52 39.02
C PHE A 212 -5.93 33.49 38.82
N ALA A 213 -6.39 32.78 37.78
CA ALA A 213 -7.82 32.57 37.58
C ALA A 213 -8.44 31.75 38.75
N ALA A 214 -9.73 31.94 38.98
CA ALA A 214 -10.46 31.12 39.94
C ALA A 214 -10.72 29.70 39.45
N SER A 215 -10.76 29.52 38.14
CA SER A 215 -10.94 28.23 37.46
C SER A 215 -10.09 28.17 36.19
N GLU A 216 -9.79 26.95 35.75
CA GLU A 216 -8.94 26.74 34.58
C GLU A 216 -9.61 27.16 33.26
N GLY A 217 -8.84 27.85 32.41
CA GLY A 217 -9.21 28.15 31.03
C GLY A 217 -10.39 29.11 30.89
N VAL A 218 -10.53 30.06 31.81
CA VAL A 218 -11.56 31.10 31.78
C VAL A 218 -10.88 32.46 31.60
N ILE A 219 -11.34 33.22 30.62
CA ILE A 219 -10.94 34.61 30.42
C ILE A 219 -11.94 35.51 31.13
N PRO A 220 -11.49 36.39 32.10
CA PRO A 220 -12.36 37.37 32.71
C PRO A 220 -12.87 38.41 31.72
N THR A 221 -13.89 39.14 32.09
CA THR A 221 -14.38 40.27 31.29
C THR A 221 -13.31 41.39 31.19
N ALA A 222 -13.45 42.24 30.18
CA ALA A 222 -12.58 43.36 29.97
C ALA A 222 -12.54 44.32 31.16
N GLU A 223 -13.69 44.46 31.88
CA GLU A 223 -13.83 45.28 33.09
C GLU A 223 -13.05 44.68 34.25
N GLU A 224 -13.17 43.34 34.47
CA GLU A 224 -12.46 42.63 35.53
C GLU A 224 -10.95 42.69 35.34
N LEU A 225 -10.45 42.44 34.10
CA LEU A 225 -9.02 42.54 33.80
C LEU A 225 -8.49 43.96 34.02
N SER A 226 -9.29 44.98 33.68
CA SER A 226 -8.96 46.40 33.90
C SER A 226 -8.95 46.76 35.38
N ALA A 227 -9.91 46.26 36.17
CA ALA A 227 -9.97 46.49 37.61
C ALA A 227 -8.81 45.88 38.36
N LEU A 228 -8.28 44.73 37.88
CA LEU A 228 -7.09 44.10 38.41
C LEU A 228 -5.78 44.79 37.99
N GLY A 229 -5.88 45.79 37.08
CA GLY A 229 -4.70 46.47 36.55
C GLY A 229 -3.78 45.58 35.69
N VAL A 230 -4.33 44.57 35.10
CA VAL A 230 -3.60 43.60 34.24
C VAL A 230 -3.01 44.34 33.06
N SER A 231 -1.72 44.09 32.78
CA SER A 231 -1.01 44.58 31.58
C SER A 231 -0.60 43.44 30.64
N ILE A 232 -0.43 42.21 31.17
CA ILE A 232 -0.06 41.04 30.39
C ILE A 232 -1.01 39.89 30.74
N PHE A 233 -1.77 39.40 29.78
CA PHE A 233 -2.55 38.16 29.84
C PHE A 233 -1.74 37.01 29.26
N VAL A 234 -1.64 35.90 30.01
CA VAL A 234 -0.97 34.67 29.59
C VAL A 234 -1.96 33.53 29.64
N GLY A 235 -2.19 32.87 28.49
CA GLY A 235 -3.17 31.80 28.41
C GLY A 235 -2.77 30.68 27.47
N VAL A 236 -3.44 29.54 27.63
CA VAL A 236 -3.32 28.38 26.73
C VAL A 236 -4.55 28.33 25.83
N GLY A 237 -4.38 28.63 24.56
CA GLY A 237 -5.50 28.78 23.62
C GLY A 237 -6.34 27.51 23.49
N HIS A 238 -5.69 26.34 23.51
CA HIS A 238 -6.33 25.03 23.59
C HIS A 238 -5.48 24.12 24.48
N GLU A 239 -6.02 23.72 25.62
CA GLU A 239 -5.32 22.82 26.52
C GLU A 239 -5.30 21.39 26.00
N THR A 240 -4.12 20.88 25.76
CA THR A 240 -3.90 19.57 25.17
C THR A 240 -4.29 18.40 26.09
N THR A 241 -4.19 18.61 27.41
CA THR A 241 -4.47 17.57 28.42
C THR A 241 -5.92 17.56 28.87
N GLY A 242 -6.56 18.73 28.96
CA GLY A 242 -7.95 18.87 29.34
C GLY A 242 -8.94 18.97 28.19
N ALA A 243 -8.44 19.10 26.97
CA ALA A 243 -9.22 19.23 25.73
C ALA A 243 -10.21 20.41 25.71
N ASN A 244 -9.94 21.47 26.47
CA ASN A 244 -10.79 22.66 26.55
C ASN A 244 -10.15 23.87 25.85
N ALA A 245 -10.98 24.71 25.30
CA ALA A 245 -10.63 25.96 24.62
C ALA A 245 -11.47 27.12 25.16
N TYR A 246 -11.11 28.33 24.78
CA TYR A 246 -11.91 29.52 25.11
C TYR A 246 -13.13 29.63 24.18
N THR A 247 -14.22 30.16 24.75
CA THR A 247 -15.40 30.50 23.97
C THR A 247 -15.18 31.75 23.10
N SER A 248 -15.98 31.92 22.06
CA SER A 248 -15.96 33.15 21.26
C SER A 248 -16.25 34.41 22.08
N GLY A 249 -17.11 34.32 23.12
CA GLY A 249 -17.43 35.42 24.04
C GLY A 249 -16.22 35.85 24.83
N GLU A 250 -15.48 34.90 25.42
CA GLU A 250 -14.28 35.21 26.20
C GLU A 250 -13.17 35.85 25.35
N ILE A 251 -12.98 35.36 24.14
CA ILE A 251 -12.01 35.97 23.19
C ILE A 251 -12.42 37.40 22.85
N ARG A 252 -13.71 37.69 22.66
CA ARG A 252 -14.19 39.07 22.40
C ARG A 252 -13.93 39.99 23.58
N GLU A 253 -14.13 39.52 24.83
CA GLU A 253 -13.82 40.28 26.01
C GLU A 253 -12.32 40.57 26.16
N LEU A 254 -11.46 39.59 25.86
CA LEU A 254 -10.02 39.80 25.84
C LEU A 254 -9.59 40.84 24.80
N LEU A 255 -10.13 40.74 23.57
CA LEU A 255 -9.83 41.72 22.51
C LEU A 255 -10.34 43.12 22.86
N LYS A 256 -11.52 43.26 23.45
CA LYS A 256 -12.06 44.51 23.99
C LYS A 256 -11.18 45.12 25.08
N TRP A 257 -10.61 44.27 25.96
CA TRP A 257 -9.66 44.70 26.97
C TRP A 257 -8.36 45.23 26.33
N ILE A 258 -7.82 44.56 25.30
CA ILE A 258 -6.64 45.04 24.59
C ILE A 258 -6.93 46.37 23.88
N ASP A 259 -8.06 46.47 23.19
CA ASP A 259 -8.48 47.69 22.47
C ASP A 259 -8.64 48.93 23.37
N GLY A 260 -8.89 48.70 24.68
CA GLY A 260 -9.03 49.76 25.65
C GLY A 260 -7.69 50.49 25.96
N ASP A 261 -6.53 49.83 25.76
CA ASP A 261 -5.20 50.42 25.88
C ASP A 261 -4.15 49.53 25.16
N PRO A 262 -4.14 49.53 23.84
CA PRO A 262 -3.31 48.60 23.07
C PRO A 262 -1.80 48.82 23.21
N ALA A 263 -1.38 49.96 23.73
CA ALA A 263 0.03 50.25 23.98
C ALA A 263 0.57 49.56 25.24
N ASN A 264 -0.28 49.32 26.23
CA ASN A 264 0.08 48.78 27.55
C ASN A 264 -0.57 47.44 27.90
N ARG A 265 -1.46 46.92 27.04
CA ARG A 265 -2.18 45.66 27.29
C ARG A 265 -1.82 44.63 26.24
N HIS A 266 -1.24 43.52 26.66
CA HIS A 266 -0.72 42.48 25.82
C HIS A 266 -1.29 41.10 26.19
N ALA A 267 -1.67 40.30 25.23
CA ALA A 267 -2.01 38.91 25.43
C ALA A 267 -0.99 38.00 24.76
N VAL A 268 -0.61 36.93 25.46
CA VAL A 268 0.29 35.86 24.94
C VAL A 268 -0.43 34.55 25.05
N PHE A 269 -0.57 33.87 23.90
CA PHE A 269 -1.13 32.52 23.84
C PHE A 269 -0.08 31.48 23.53
N ASP A 270 -0.13 30.37 24.30
CA ASP A 270 0.34 29.10 23.84
C ASP A 270 -0.63 28.60 22.73
N ALA A 271 -0.17 28.68 21.50
CA ALA A 271 -0.92 28.28 20.32
C ALA A 271 -0.60 26.86 19.85
N THR A 272 0.05 26.04 20.69
CA THR A 272 0.51 24.69 20.38
C THR A 272 -0.57 23.81 19.76
N SER A 273 -1.77 23.83 20.33
CA SER A 273 -2.92 23.03 19.85
C SER A 273 -4.10 23.93 19.40
N MET A 274 -3.89 25.23 19.31
CA MET A 274 -4.90 26.19 18.89
C MET A 274 -4.82 26.50 17.39
N LEU A 275 -3.62 26.70 16.88
CA LEU A 275 -3.42 27.17 15.53
C LEU A 275 -3.80 26.06 14.53
N GLY A 276 -4.70 26.37 13.59
CA GLY A 276 -5.28 25.36 12.68
C GLY A 276 -6.51 24.64 13.27
N ALA A 277 -6.91 24.95 14.49
CA ALA A 277 -8.06 24.35 15.16
C ALA A 277 -8.88 25.36 16.00
N MET A 278 -8.85 26.62 15.58
CA MET A 278 -9.65 27.69 16.22
C MET A 278 -11.10 27.58 15.74
N PRO A 279 -12.06 27.30 16.65
CA PRO A 279 -13.46 27.10 16.25
C PRO A 279 -14.25 28.41 16.10
N TRP A 280 -13.53 29.53 16.02
CA TRP A 280 -14.14 30.86 15.98
C TRP A 280 -14.38 31.34 14.55
N GLU A 281 -15.22 32.35 14.41
CA GLU A 281 -15.48 32.99 13.11
C GLU A 281 -14.18 33.58 12.53
N PRO A 282 -14.02 33.61 11.19
CA PRO A 282 -12.78 34.07 10.54
C PRO A 282 -12.33 35.49 10.95
N GLU A 283 -13.27 36.37 11.22
CA GLU A 283 -13.00 37.75 11.67
C GLU A 283 -12.38 37.76 13.06
N LEU A 284 -12.86 36.88 13.97
CA LEU A 284 -12.35 36.75 15.31
C LEU A 284 -10.96 36.12 15.31
N VAL A 285 -10.75 35.10 14.47
CA VAL A 285 -9.43 34.51 14.22
C VAL A 285 -8.44 35.57 13.74
N SER A 286 -8.83 36.37 12.75
CA SER A 286 -8.00 37.45 12.22
C SER A 286 -7.66 38.49 13.27
N ALA A 287 -8.61 38.83 14.15
CA ALA A 287 -8.40 39.78 15.25
C ALA A 287 -7.41 39.25 16.30
N VAL A 288 -7.51 37.97 16.66
CA VAL A 288 -6.53 37.30 17.57
C VAL A 288 -5.15 37.29 16.92
N MET A 289 -5.03 36.94 15.65
CA MET A 289 -3.74 36.92 14.94
C MET A 289 -3.09 38.33 14.87
N ALA A 290 -3.92 39.38 14.81
CA ALA A 290 -3.45 40.77 14.73
C ALA A 290 -3.10 41.40 16.09
N LYS A 291 -3.80 41.03 17.16
CA LYS A 291 -3.74 41.75 18.45
C LYS A 291 -3.06 40.97 19.58
N CYS A 292 -2.88 39.64 19.40
CA CYS A 292 -2.23 38.82 20.41
C CYS A 292 -0.85 38.34 19.97
N CYS A 293 0.03 38.14 20.92
CA CYS A 293 1.29 37.43 20.71
C CYS A 293 1.01 35.91 20.77
N LEU A 294 1.59 35.18 19.88
CA LEU A 294 1.40 33.73 19.80
C LEU A 294 2.77 33.04 19.77
N PHE A 295 2.94 31.94 20.48
CA PHE A 295 4.05 31.03 20.22
C PHE A 295 3.51 29.63 19.87
N MET A 296 4.21 28.95 18.98
CA MET A 296 3.79 27.67 18.42
C MET A 296 5.00 26.77 18.16
N PRO A 297 5.12 25.63 18.84
CA PRO A 297 6.14 24.65 18.54
C PRO A 297 5.81 23.92 17.22
N PHE A 298 6.87 23.45 16.51
CA PHE A 298 6.71 22.82 15.22
C PHE A 298 5.94 21.52 15.26
N GLN A 299 6.16 20.68 16.28
CA GLN A 299 5.62 19.32 16.32
C GLN A 299 4.10 19.22 16.41
N LYS A 300 3.38 20.29 16.70
CA LYS A 300 1.92 20.27 16.80
C LYS A 300 1.26 21.31 15.92
N ALA A 301 1.36 22.59 16.25
CA ALA A 301 0.69 23.66 15.53
C ALA A 301 1.08 23.72 14.04
N ILE A 302 2.34 23.46 13.70
CA ILE A 302 2.83 23.41 12.32
C ILE A 302 2.77 21.98 11.80
N GLY A 303 3.00 20.98 12.65
CA GLY A 303 3.06 19.56 12.31
C GLY A 303 4.42 19.11 11.77
N GLY A 304 5.46 19.90 12.01
CA GLY A 304 6.83 19.62 11.57
C GLY A 304 7.70 18.93 12.62
N VAL A 305 8.98 18.96 12.39
CA VAL A 305 10.00 18.35 13.25
C VAL A 305 10.03 19.04 14.63
N SER A 306 10.12 18.25 15.69
CA SER A 306 10.24 18.77 17.06
C SER A 306 11.55 19.53 17.29
N GLY A 307 11.59 20.32 18.37
CA GLY A 307 12.81 21.02 18.78
C GLY A 307 12.90 22.49 18.36
N TYR A 308 11.87 23.02 17.69
CA TYR A 308 11.76 24.41 17.29
C TYR A 308 10.41 25.00 17.69
N PHE A 309 10.36 26.32 17.83
CA PHE A 309 9.13 27.09 17.92
C PHE A 309 9.21 28.36 17.05
N VAL A 310 8.06 28.88 16.66
CA VAL A 310 7.90 30.21 16.08
C VAL A 310 7.06 31.03 17.02
N ALA A 311 7.39 32.32 17.14
CA ALA A 311 6.60 33.28 17.87
C ALA A 311 6.22 34.45 16.96
N SER A 312 5.03 34.99 17.13
CA SER A 312 4.54 36.20 16.46
C SER A 312 4.28 37.28 17.50
N PHE A 313 4.80 38.47 17.25
CA PHE A 313 4.68 39.62 18.12
C PHE A 313 3.98 40.78 17.41
N THR A 314 3.07 41.43 18.12
CA THR A 314 2.42 42.64 17.62
C THR A 314 3.37 43.83 17.69
N PRO A 315 3.14 44.94 16.94
CA PRO A 315 3.96 46.12 17.00
C PRO A 315 4.09 46.70 18.43
N HIS A 316 3.03 46.73 19.20
CA HIS A 316 3.04 47.20 20.60
C HIS A 316 3.87 46.30 21.51
N ALA A 317 3.77 45.00 21.34
CA ALA A 317 4.58 44.04 22.07
C ALA A 317 6.08 44.19 21.74
N LEU A 318 6.44 44.48 20.51
CA LEU A 318 7.82 44.75 20.13
C LEU A 318 8.36 45.99 20.80
N THR A 319 7.55 47.07 20.90
CA THR A 319 7.91 48.28 21.66
C THR A 319 8.17 47.99 23.14
N LEU A 320 7.33 47.12 23.73
CA LEU A 320 7.53 46.69 25.13
C LEU A 320 8.82 45.86 25.28
N ILE A 321 9.10 44.95 24.34
CA ILE A 321 10.32 44.14 24.35
C ILE A 321 11.54 45.06 24.23
N GLU A 322 11.54 46.08 23.35
CA GLU A 322 12.60 47.06 23.20
C GLU A 322 12.84 47.84 24.51
N LYS A 323 11.75 48.27 25.18
CA LYS A 323 11.82 48.92 26.50
C LYS A 323 12.46 48.01 27.56
N ASN A 324 12.00 46.76 27.63
CA ASN A 324 12.51 45.79 28.63
C ASN A 324 13.99 45.46 28.40
N GLN A 325 14.44 45.44 27.16
CA GLN A 325 15.85 45.18 26.80
C GLN A 325 16.81 46.26 27.24
N GLN A 326 16.31 47.46 27.55
CA GLN A 326 17.09 48.56 28.02
C GLN A 326 17.35 48.52 29.53
N ASP A 327 16.63 47.69 30.28
CA ASP A 327 16.85 47.48 31.70
C ASP A 327 18.01 46.48 31.94
N PRO A 328 19.18 46.99 32.43
CA PRO A 328 20.32 46.11 32.63
C PRO A 328 20.15 45.09 33.77
N ALA A 329 19.18 45.33 34.66
CA ALA A 329 18.86 44.44 35.78
C ALA A 329 17.89 43.30 35.39
N TRP A 330 17.28 43.36 34.20
CA TRP A 330 16.41 42.31 33.66
C TRP A 330 17.12 41.48 32.61
N ALA A 331 17.45 40.25 32.93
CA ALA A 331 18.15 39.35 32.04
C ALA A 331 17.22 38.81 30.92
N ILE A 332 17.41 39.24 29.69
CA ILE A 332 16.67 38.81 28.54
C ILE A 332 17.47 37.77 27.74
N PRO A 333 16.88 36.62 27.39
CA PRO A 333 17.52 35.65 26.53
C PRO A 333 17.84 36.26 25.16
N ARG A 334 19.02 35.93 24.58
CA ARG A 334 19.43 36.46 23.28
C ARG A 334 18.53 36.03 22.13
N GLN A 335 17.79 34.94 22.28
CA GLN A 335 16.99 34.32 21.21
C GLN A 335 15.99 35.28 20.57
N LEU A 336 15.39 36.19 21.32
CA LEU A 336 14.42 37.17 20.82
C LEU A 336 14.86 38.61 21.07
N LYS A 337 16.13 38.85 21.24
CA LYS A 337 16.64 40.22 21.39
C LYS A 337 16.47 40.98 20.07
N ILE A 338 15.78 42.13 20.11
CA ILE A 338 15.55 42.98 18.93
C ILE A 338 16.85 43.75 18.64
N ALA A 339 17.31 43.66 17.37
CA ALA A 339 18.42 44.51 16.91
C ALA A 339 17.96 45.94 16.72
N PRO A 340 18.86 46.96 16.97
CA PRO A 340 18.62 48.27 16.41
C PRO A 340 18.41 48.17 14.89
N PRO A 341 17.67 49.09 14.24
CA PRO A 341 17.37 49.09 12.83
C PRO A 341 18.65 48.85 12.00
N VAL A 342 18.69 47.69 11.33
CA VAL A 342 19.81 47.39 10.40
C VAL A 342 19.55 48.20 9.16
N ASP A 343 20.61 48.80 8.59
CA ASP A 343 20.50 49.49 7.29
C ASP A 343 19.82 48.57 6.27
N PRO A 344 18.67 48.96 5.75
CA PRO A 344 17.92 48.15 4.81
C PRO A 344 18.66 47.83 3.52
N ARG A 345 19.80 48.53 3.27
CA ARG A 345 20.66 48.28 2.13
C ARG A 345 21.71 47.17 2.36
N GLN A 346 21.80 46.63 3.58
CA GLN A 346 22.74 45.56 3.84
C GLN A 346 22.05 44.20 3.60
N PRO A 347 22.58 43.36 2.69
CA PRO A 347 22.04 42.04 2.49
C PRO A 347 22.16 41.21 3.77
N PHE A 348 21.34 40.17 3.87
CA PHE A 348 21.37 39.19 4.97
C PHE A 348 22.72 38.44 4.99
N SER A 349 23.81 39.07 5.22
CA SER A 349 25.17 38.53 5.14
C SER A 349 25.94 38.71 6.44
N ALA A 350 27.16 38.20 6.47
CA ALA A 350 28.04 38.02 7.62
C ALA A 350 28.32 39.24 8.56
N LYS A 351 27.80 40.43 8.27
CA LYS A 351 27.97 41.64 9.09
C LYS A 351 26.87 41.89 10.12
N ARG A 352 25.99 40.87 10.37
CA ARG A 352 24.90 41.04 11.36
C ARG A 352 25.43 41.04 12.76
N SER A 353 24.81 41.87 13.58
CA SER A 353 24.98 41.79 15.03
C SER A 353 24.58 40.39 15.52
N VAL A 354 25.52 39.63 16.06
CA VAL A 354 25.27 38.34 16.74
C VAL A 354 24.42 38.51 18.01
N ASP A 355 24.07 39.73 18.35
CA ASP A 355 23.31 40.08 19.58
C ASP A 355 21.81 40.26 19.33
N ALA A 356 21.33 39.99 18.14
CA ALA A 356 19.91 40.14 17.78
C ALA A 356 19.27 38.84 17.34
N GLY A 357 18.05 38.59 17.78
CA GLY A 357 17.25 37.41 17.38
C GLY A 357 16.83 37.44 15.91
N PRO A 358 16.58 36.29 15.31
CA PRO A 358 16.20 36.16 13.91
C PRO A 358 14.72 36.49 13.70
N PHE A 359 14.38 37.77 13.57
CA PHE A 359 13.01 38.19 13.26
C PHE A 359 12.77 38.23 11.76
N TYR A 360 11.63 37.72 11.34
CA TYR A 360 11.13 37.84 9.98
C TYR A 360 10.23 39.06 9.87
N ASP A 361 10.59 39.96 8.95
CA ASP A 361 9.79 41.10 8.55
C ASP A 361 9.03 40.79 7.27
N ALA A 362 7.74 40.58 7.38
CA ALA A 362 6.88 40.24 6.24
C ALA A 362 6.63 41.42 5.30
N ALA A 363 6.81 42.67 5.74
CA ALA A 363 6.68 43.85 4.86
C ALA A 363 7.88 43.97 3.91
N GLU A 364 9.07 43.65 4.42
CA GLU A 364 10.32 43.66 3.66
C GLU A 364 10.70 42.31 3.05
N ASP A 365 9.94 41.28 3.40
CA ASP A 365 10.17 39.85 3.02
C ASP A 365 11.60 39.37 3.31
N ARG A 366 12.11 39.67 4.48
CA ARG A 366 13.48 39.35 4.88
C ARG A 366 13.62 39.06 6.37
N MET A 367 14.70 38.38 6.71
CA MET A 367 15.12 38.21 8.09
C MET A 367 15.89 39.45 8.58
N LEU A 368 15.56 39.88 9.78
CA LEU A 368 16.30 40.90 10.54
C LEU A 368 17.12 40.20 11.63
N GLY A 369 18.27 40.71 11.95
CA GLY A 369 19.14 40.15 12.98
C GLY A 369 19.84 38.86 12.56
N GLY A 370 20.58 38.25 13.47
CA GLY A 370 21.42 37.08 13.26
C GLY A 370 20.79 35.80 13.81
N VAL A 371 21.17 34.66 13.26
CA VAL A 371 20.87 33.39 13.86
C VAL A 371 21.82 33.13 15.03
N ILE A 372 21.30 33.05 16.23
CA ILE A 372 22.08 32.90 17.46
C ILE A 372 22.50 31.43 17.66
N ASN A 373 21.64 30.50 17.31
CA ASN A 373 21.86 29.06 17.48
C ASN A 373 21.87 28.33 16.15
N THR A 374 22.59 27.20 16.11
CA THR A 374 22.63 26.32 14.97
C THR A 374 21.28 25.60 14.82
N TYR A 375 20.66 25.68 13.65
CA TYR A 375 19.44 25.00 13.30
C TYR A 375 19.67 24.05 12.11
N SER A 376 18.74 23.12 11.91
CA SER A 376 18.75 22.24 10.75
C SER A 376 18.09 22.90 9.55
N ALA A 377 18.86 23.25 8.53
CA ALA A 377 18.32 23.77 7.28
C ALA A 377 17.37 22.74 6.61
N LEU A 378 17.69 21.45 6.74
CA LEU A 378 16.84 20.39 6.24
C LEU A 378 15.45 20.37 6.90
N ALA A 379 15.37 20.46 8.24
CA ALA A 379 14.10 20.52 8.97
C ALA A 379 13.24 21.72 8.55
N PHE A 380 13.88 22.86 8.25
CA PHE A 380 13.16 24.05 7.79
C PHE A 380 12.71 23.92 6.33
N ALA A 381 13.50 23.27 5.48
CA ALA A 381 13.09 22.93 4.11
C ALA A 381 11.92 21.95 4.09
N GLU A 382 11.95 20.92 4.94
CA GLU A 382 10.84 19.94 5.11
C GLU A 382 9.56 20.65 5.59
N THR A 383 9.69 21.59 6.54
CA THR A 383 8.57 22.41 7.03
C THR A 383 7.99 23.28 5.90
N THR A 384 8.84 23.93 5.11
CA THR A 384 8.40 24.72 3.96
C THR A 384 7.67 23.89 2.93
N PHE A 385 8.25 22.76 2.54
CA PHE A 385 7.64 21.83 1.59
C PHE A 385 6.29 21.32 2.09
N GLY A 386 6.21 20.91 3.36
CA GLY A 386 4.98 20.44 3.97
C GLY A 386 3.86 21.48 3.98
N LEU A 387 4.20 22.74 4.27
CA LEU A 387 3.24 23.86 4.20
C LEU A 387 2.75 24.11 2.78
N LEU A 388 3.64 24.04 1.78
CA LEU A 388 3.27 24.18 0.36
C LEU A 388 2.33 23.06 -0.09
N GLN A 389 2.58 21.82 0.35
CA GLN A 389 1.69 20.69 0.06
C GLN A 389 0.32 20.87 0.75
N SER A 390 0.30 21.31 2.00
CA SER A 390 -0.94 21.58 2.72
C SER A 390 -1.72 22.73 2.11
N GLU A 391 -1.05 23.80 1.69
CA GLU A 391 -1.66 24.92 0.99
C GLU A 391 -2.33 24.47 -0.32
N ALA A 392 -1.68 23.62 -1.08
CA ALA A 392 -2.23 23.05 -2.31
C ALA A 392 -3.45 22.14 -2.06
N ARG A 393 -3.49 21.42 -0.93
CA ARG A 393 -4.56 20.49 -0.60
C ARG A 393 -5.74 21.12 0.15
N VAL A 394 -5.46 21.96 1.14
CA VAL A 394 -6.44 22.51 2.08
C VAL A 394 -6.68 24.01 1.84
N GLY A 395 -5.72 24.72 1.27
CA GLY A 395 -5.78 26.15 1.04
C GLY A 395 -5.10 26.95 2.15
N SER A 396 -5.84 27.42 3.14
CA SER A 396 -5.32 28.28 4.20
C SER A 396 -5.70 27.79 5.60
N VAL A 397 -5.16 28.45 6.63
CA VAL A 397 -5.56 28.21 8.03
C VAL A 397 -7.06 28.40 8.26
N VAL A 398 -7.74 29.28 7.54
CA VAL A 398 -9.19 29.49 7.66
C VAL A 398 -9.94 28.22 7.28
N GLU A 399 -9.56 27.62 6.15
CA GLU A 399 -10.15 26.35 5.74
C GLU A 399 -9.75 25.20 6.68
N LEU A 400 -8.51 25.19 7.16
CA LEU A 400 -8.05 24.22 8.14
C LEU A 400 -8.89 24.29 9.45
N ASN A 401 -9.13 25.49 9.96
CA ASN A 401 -9.98 25.71 11.13
C ASN A 401 -11.42 25.22 10.89
N ARG A 402 -11.99 25.52 9.72
CA ARG A 402 -13.36 25.09 9.35
C ARG A 402 -13.44 23.56 9.33
N ARG A 403 -12.46 22.89 8.74
CA ARG A 403 -12.37 21.43 8.69
C ARG A 403 -12.16 20.82 10.07
N SER A 404 -11.34 21.42 10.90
CA SER A 404 -11.16 20.99 12.29
C SER A 404 -12.47 21.07 13.10
N ALA A 405 -13.23 22.15 12.95
CA ALA A 405 -14.53 22.30 13.57
C ALA A 405 -15.55 21.26 13.05
N ALA A 406 -15.53 20.98 11.75
CA ALA A 406 -16.38 19.95 11.14
C ALA A 406 -16.04 18.54 11.69
N ASN A 407 -14.76 18.19 11.78
CA ASN A 407 -14.31 16.92 12.36
C ASN A 407 -14.72 16.79 13.82
N ARG A 408 -14.65 17.88 14.59
CA ARG A 408 -15.14 17.87 15.98
C ARG A 408 -16.64 17.60 16.05
N LYS A 409 -17.43 18.21 15.18
CA LYS A 409 -18.87 17.98 15.11
C LYS A 409 -19.19 16.49 14.80
N VAL A 410 -18.41 15.85 13.94
CA VAL A 410 -18.53 14.40 13.68
C VAL A 410 -18.36 13.60 14.98
N ILE A 411 -17.40 13.98 15.85
CA ILE A 411 -17.21 13.30 17.14
C ILE A 411 -18.42 13.52 18.03
N ASP A 412 -18.93 14.76 18.13
CA ASP A 412 -20.10 15.07 18.96
C ASP A 412 -21.31 14.23 18.54
N GLU A 413 -21.61 14.17 17.23
CA GLU A 413 -22.73 13.41 16.67
C GLU A 413 -22.53 11.88 16.82
N TRP A 414 -21.31 11.40 16.65
CA TRP A 414 -20.99 9.97 16.81
C TRP A 414 -21.21 9.50 18.25
N VAL A 415 -20.72 10.27 19.23
CA VAL A 415 -20.85 9.95 20.67
C VAL A 415 -22.30 9.94 21.13
N GLU A 416 -23.19 10.76 20.54
CA GLU A 416 -24.62 10.74 20.86
C GLU A 416 -25.28 9.40 20.54
N THR A 417 -24.80 8.71 19.49
CA THR A 417 -25.33 7.43 19.05
C THR A 417 -24.58 6.21 19.59
N HIS A 418 -23.43 6.42 20.26
CA HIS A 418 -22.54 5.37 20.77
C HIS A 418 -22.29 5.55 22.28
N PRO A 419 -23.18 5.07 23.15
CA PRO A 419 -23.20 5.39 24.59
C PRO A 419 -21.98 4.90 25.37
N LEU A 420 -21.18 4.00 24.79
CA LEU A 420 -19.97 3.46 25.42
C LEU A 420 -18.88 4.52 25.63
N LEU A 421 -18.82 5.55 24.77
CA LEU A 421 -17.86 6.64 24.86
C LEU A 421 -18.58 7.96 25.15
N LYS A 422 -18.08 8.72 26.11
CA LYS A 422 -18.62 10.04 26.47
C LYS A 422 -17.54 11.10 26.42
N LEU A 423 -17.91 12.32 26.04
CA LEU A 423 -17.03 13.48 26.06
C LEU A 423 -16.84 13.98 27.48
N THR A 424 -15.58 14.27 27.85
CA THR A 424 -15.25 14.76 29.20
C THR A 424 -15.55 16.25 29.38
N VAL A 425 -15.45 17.05 28.29
CA VAL A 425 -15.81 18.48 28.32
C VAL A 425 -17.32 18.61 28.09
N ALA A 426 -18.07 18.94 29.12
CA ALA A 426 -19.52 18.98 29.10
C ALA A 426 -20.05 20.12 28.20
N ASP A 427 -19.48 21.34 28.34
CA ASP A 427 -19.91 22.50 27.57
C ASP A 427 -19.40 22.42 26.13
N PRO A 428 -20.29 22.34 25.12
CA PRO A 428 -19.90 22.25 23.71
C PRO A 428 -19.08 23.45 23.22
N GLU A 429 -19.28 24.65 23.74
CA GLU A 429 -18.56 25.86 23.35
C GLU A 429 -17.09 25.84 23.82
N ARG A 430 -16.80 25.06 24.87
CA ARG A 430 -15.45 24.91 25.42
C ARG A 430 -14.71 23.71 24.89
N ARG A 431 -15.33 22.90 24.04
CA ARG A 431 -14.66 21.74 23.43
C ARG A 431 -13.70 22.19 22.34
N GLY A 432 -12.44 21.84 22.46
CA GLY A 432 -11.42 22.13 21.46
C GLY A 432 -11.62 21.33 20.16
N ALA A 433 -11.22 21.90 19.03
CA ALA A 433 -11.35 21.27 17.72
C ALA A 433 -10.10 20.44 17.32
N ALA A 434 -9.06 20.45 18.15
CA ALA A 434 -7.83 19.70 17.86
C ALA A 434 -7.73 18.40 18.66
N VAL A 435 -8.13 18.44 19.91
CA VAL A 435 -8.03 17.33 20.86
C VAL A 435 -9.36 17.12 21.52
N THR A 436 -9.76 15.86 21.61
CA THR A 436 -10.96 15.44 22.34
C THR A 436 -10.59 14.37 23.36
N LEU A 437 -11.09 14.51 24.57
CA LEU A 437 -10.99 13.49 25.60
C LEU A 437 -12.29 12.70 25.69
N LEU A 438 -12.13 11.39 25.61
CA LEU A 438 -13.22 10.42 25.67
C LEU A 438 -13.07 9.56 26.92
N LYS A 439 -14.15 9.40 27.66
CA LYS A 439 -14.27 8.49 28.78
C LYS A 439 -15.13 7.31 28.41
N VAL A 440 -14.69 6.11 28.73
CA VAL A 440 -15.48 4.90 28.58
C VAL A 440 -16.48 4.80 29.71
N VAL A 441 -17.75 4.56 29.36
CA VAL A 441 -18.84 4.32 30.30
C VAL A 441 -19.51 3.01 29.91
N ASP A 442 -19.13 1.93 30.58
CA ASP A 442 -19.69 0.61 30.37
C ASP A 442 -20.56 0.22 31.58
N GLU A 443 -21.86 0.36 31.44
CA GLU A 443 -22.82 0.08 32.50
C GLU A 443 -22.84 -1.40 32.92
N ASP A 444 -22.39 -2.29 32.04
CA ASP A 444 -22.25 -3.72 32.30
C ASP A 444 -21.05 -4.04 33.24
N ILE A 445 -20.06 -3.14 33.34
CA ILE A 445 -18.83 -3.35 34.13
C ILE A 445 -18.82 -2.39 35.32
N THR A 446 -19.33 -2.88 36.45
CA THR A 446 -19.40 -2.11 37.69
C THR A 446 -18.15 -2.23 38.58
N ASP A 447 -17.33 -3.23 38.36
CA ASP A 447 -16.07 -3.46 39.09
C ASP A 447 -14.99 -2.53 38.49
N THR A 448 -14.45 -1.64 39.31
CA THR A 448 -13.47 -0.64 38.91
C THR A 448 -12.11 -1.22 38.55
N ASP A 449 -11.70 -2.35 39.13
CA ASP A 449 -10.44 -3.03 38.78
C ASP A 449 -10.56 -3.72 37.44
N ILE A 450 -11.67 -4.43 37.20
CA ILE A 450 -11.98 -5.04 35.89
C ILE A 450 -12.02 -3.96 34.83
N HIS A 451 -12.70 -2.83 35.08
CA HIS A 451 -12.77 -1.71 34.14
C HIS A 451 -11.38 -1.15 33.83
N ALA A 452 -10.54 -0.88 34.83
CA ALA A 452 -9.19 -0.38 34.64
C ALA A 452 -8.31 -1.35 33.82
N ARG A 453 -8.44 -2.65 34.04
CA ARG A 453 -7.73 -3.69 33.26
C ARG A 453 -8.20 -3.73 31.81
N ILE A 454 -9.49 -3.58 31.56
CA ILE A 454 -10.04 -3.49 30.18
C ILE A 454 -9.43 -2.27 29.47
N ILE A 455 -9.43 -1.10 30.12
CA ILE A 455 -8.82 0.11 29.56
C ILE A 455 -7.32 -0.11 29.26
N ALA A 456 -6.57 -0.71 30.16
CA ALA A 456 -5.15 -0.99 29.95
C ALA A 456 -4.91 -1.93 28.75
N ARG A 457 -5.68 -3.02 28.67
CA ARG A 457 -5.61 -3.97 27.54
C ARG A 457 -6.04 -3.35 26.22
N SER A 458 -7.07 -2.50 26.22
CA SER A 458 -7.50 -1.81 25.01
C SER A 458 -6.41 -0.88 24.47
N LYS A 459 -5.65 -0.22 25.35
CA LYS A 459 -4.50 0.62 24.93
C LYS A 459 -3.35 -0.20 24.35
N GLN A 460 -3.12 -1.42 24.84
CA GLN A 460 -2.15 -2.35 24.23
C GLN A 460 -2.61 -2.76 22.83
N LEU A 461 -3.89 -3.09 22.65
CA LEU A 461 -4.44 -3.46 21.35
C LEU A 461 -4.45 -2.30 20.37
N LEU A 462 -4.73 -1.08 20.82
CA LEU A 462 -4.63 0.12 20.00
C LEU A 462 -3.19 0.42 19.57
N GLY A 463 -2.20 0.01 20.34
CA GLY A 463 -0.78 0.11 19.99
C GLY A 463 -0.33 -1.02 19.04
N TYR A 464 0.96 -1.29 19.07
CA TYR A 464 1.59 -2.38 18.30
C TYR A 464 1.82 -3.66 19.13
N GLU A 465 1.63 -3.60 20.46
CA GLU A 465 1.91 -4.72 21.36
C GLU A 465 0.91 -5.88 21.22
N GLY A 466 -0.35 -5.56 20.85
CA GLY A 466 -1.42 -6.53 20.79
C GLY A 466 -1.83 -7.08 22.17
N ILE A 467 -2.73 -8.07 22.19
CA ILE A 467 -3.22 -8.73 23.41
C ILE A 467 -3.22 -10.25 23.23
N THR A 468 -3.04 -10.98 24.34
CA THR A 468 -3.08 -12.45 24.34
C THR A 468 -4.27 -12.93 25.16
N HIS A 469 -5.06 -13.83 24.58
CA HIS A 469 -6.20 -14.48 25.24
C HIS A 469 -5.74 -15.60 26.19
N PRO A 470 -6.56 -15.97 27.18
CA PRO A 470 -6.22 -17.07 28.11
C PRO A 470 -6.01 -18.42 27.43
N ASN A 471 -6.59 -18.64 26.25
CA ASN A 471 -6.38 -19.84 25.42
C ASN A 471 -5.05 -19.82 24.63
N GLY A 472 -4.21 -18.76 24.77
CA GLY A 472 -2.95 -18.60 24.08
C GLY A 472 -3.05 -17.94 22.69
N GLU A 473 -4.25 -17.57 22.23
CA GLU A 473 -4.42 -16.80 21.01
C GLU A 473 -3.83 -15.39 21.17
N TYR A 474 -3.04 -14.97 20.17
CA TYR A 474 -2.51 -13.61 20.12
C TYR A 474 -3.26 -12.80 19.08
N GLU A 475 -3.82 -11.69 19.50
CA GLU A 475 -4.43 -10.69 18.65
C GLU A 475 -3.43 -9.54 18.43
N PRO A 476 -2.98 -9.30 17.17
CA PRO A 476 -1.98 -8.30 16.89
C PRO A 476 -2.52 -6.89 17.16
N GLY A 477 -1.64 -5.98 17.54
CA GLY A 477 -1.98 -4.58 17.74
C GLY A 477 -2.48 -3.93 16.45
N LEU A 478 -3.39 -2.98 16.61
CA LEU A 478 -4.02 -2.26 15.51
C LEU A 478 -3.13 -1.16 14.93
N ASP A 479 -1.99 -0.84 15.58
CA ASP A 479 -1.11 0.30 15.28
C ASP A 479 -1.89 1.64 15.12
N ALA A 480 -3.01 1.71 15.83
CA ALA A 480 -3.98 2.78 15.69
C ALA A 480 -3.54 4.06 16.41
N ALA A 481 -2.63 3.95 17.41
CA ALA A 481 -2.70 5.03 18.35
C ALA A 481 -1.49 5.25 19.23
N ARG A 482 -0.39 5.64 18.69
CA ARG A 482 0.68 6.26 19.49
C ARG A 482 0.20 7.47 20.31
N TYR A 483 -1.00 8.00 20.04
CA TYR A 483 -1.46 9.28 20.55
C TYR A 483 -2.88 9.30 21.13
N VAL A 484 -3.56 8.15 21.24
CA VAL A 484 -4.87 8.08 21.92
C VAL A 484 -4.77 7.90 23.45
N ASN A 485 -3.58 7.82 24.00
CA ASN A 485 -3.43 7.74 25.45
C ASN A 485 -3.68 9.10 26.08
N ALA A 486 -4.65 9.17 26.99
CA ALA A 486 -4.82 10.32 27.88
C ALA A 486 -3.66 10.39 28.88
N PHE A 487 -3.32 11.60 29.34
CA PHE A 487 -2.32 11.75 30.36
C PHE A 487 -2.84 11.23 31.72
N PRO A 488 -1.97 10.70 32.58
CA PRO A 488 -2.35 10.34 33.94
C PRO A 488 -2.98 11.55 34.68
N GLY A 489 -4.07 11.30 35.39
CA GLY A 489 -4.78 12.34 36.15
C GLY A 489 -5.82 13.15 35.38
N THR A 490 -5.90 13.01 34.05
CA THR A 490 -6.97 13.61 33.25
C THR A 490 -8.29 12.83 33.38
N PRO A 491 -9.44 13.48 33.15
CA PRO A 491 -10.74 12.81 33.29
C PRO A 491 -11.07 11.81 32.19
N GLY A 492 -10.26 11.69 31.09
CA GLY A 492 -10.50 10.84 29.96
C GLY A 492 -9.66 9.55 29.98
N ASP A 493 -10.19 8.50 29.36
CA ASP A 493 -9.48 7.24 29.13
C ASP A 493 -8.70 7.27 27.80
N TYR A 494 -9.28 7.90 26.79
CA TYR A 494 -8.68 8.10 25.46
C TYR A 494 -8.59 9.57 25.12
N ARG A 495 -7.59 9.91 24.31
CA ARG A 495 -7.38 11.24 23.75
C ARG A 495 -7.27 11.15 22.24
N ALA A 496 -8.26 11.66 21.53
CA ALA A 496 -8.26 11.71 20.08
C ALA A 496 -7.70 13.05 19.56
N TRP A 497 -6.77 12.98 18.62
CA TRP A 497 -6.25 14.13 17.88
C TRP A 497 -6.91 14.18 16.51
N VAL A 498 -7.68 15.23 16.21
CA VAL A 498 -8.49 15.33 14.99
C VAL A 498 -8.34 16.69 14.33
N GLY A 499 -7.21 16.92 13.71
CA GLY A 499 -6.96 18.16 12.96
C GLY A 499 -7.70 18.21 11.61
N GLY A 500 -7.81 19.41 11.05
CA GLY A 500 -8.53 19.66 9.79
C GLY A 500 -7.90 19.08 8.53
N ILE A 501 -6.73 18.47 8.62
CA ILE A 501 -6.14 17.70 7.51
C ILE A 501 -6.74 16.31 7.36
N ARG A 502 -7.55 15.85 8.31
CA ARG A 502 -8.25 14.57 8.26
C ARG A 502 -9.62 14.73 7.63
N GLU A 503 -10.07 13.67 6.95
CA GLU A 503 -11.42 13.60 6.45
C GLU A 503 -12.38 13.11 7.56
N PRO A 504 -13.68 13.47 7.51
CA PRO A 504 -14.67 13.00 8.49
C PRO A 504 -14.72 11.48 8.65
N ASP A 505 -14.59 10.73 7.55
CA ASP A 505 -14.60 9.27 7.57
C ASP A 505 -13.39 8.68 8.32
N ASP A 506 -12.23 9.34 8.26
CA ASP A 506 -11.05 8.95 9.04
C ASP A 506 -11.31 9.10 10.54
N VAL A 507 -12.04 10.15 10.92
CA VAL A 507 -12.41 10.41 12.33
C VAL A 507 -13.37 9.36 12.84
N VAL A 508 -14.39 8.99 12.05
CA VAL A 508 -15.32 7.90 12.38
C VAL A 508 -14.55 6.58 12.53
N ALA A 509 -13.68 6.25 11.59
CA ALA A 509 -12.87 5.04 11.65
C ALA A 509 -11.99 4.97 12.91
N LEU A 510 -11.46 6.12 13.38
CA LEU A 510 -10.73 6.18 14.65
C LEU A 510 -11.63 5.85 15.85
N LEU A 511 -12.82 6.47 15.94
CA LEU A 511 -13.76 6.25 17.04
C LEU A 511 -14.25 4.79 17.08
N GLU A 512 -14.56 4.21 15.92
CA GLU A 512 -14.92 2.80 15.81
C GLU A 512 -13.80 1.87 16.27
N ASN A 513 -12.54 2.20 15.96
CA ASN A 513 -11.38 1.42 16.45
C ASN A 513 -11.18 1.55 17.95
N LEU A 514 -11.47 2.71 18.56
CA LEU A 514 -11.44 2.86 20.02
C LEU A 514 -12.49 1.95 20.67
N GLN A 515 -13.71 1.94 20.13
CA GLN A 515 -14.79 1.07 20.61
C GLN A 515 -14.47 -0.41 20.40
N TYR A 516 -13.97 -0.78 19.20
CA TYR A 516 -13.55 -2.15 18.90
C TYR A 516 -12.48 -2.64 19.86
N ALA A 517 -11.42 -1.85 20.07
CA ALA A 517 -10.33 -2.21 20.98
C ALA A 517 -10.80 -2.40 22.42
N TYR A 518 -11.72 -1.56 22.89
CA TYR A 518 -12.32 -1.72 24.19
C TYR A 518 -13.10 -3.04 24.31
N LEU A 519 -13.95 -3.34 23.35
CA LEU A 519 -14.77 -4.57 23.33
C LEU A 519 -13.90 -5.83 23.25
N ARG A 520 -12.83 -5.82 22.45
CA ARG A 520 -11.88 -6.95 22.38
C ARG A 520 -11.14 -7.15 23.71
N ALA A 521 -10.66 -6.04 24.30
CA ALA A 521 -10.04 -6.08 25.63
C ALA A 521 -11.01 -6.57 26.72
N LYS A 522 -12.30 -6.18 26.64
CA LYS A 522 -13.36 -6.67 27.52
C LYS A 522 -13.49 -8.19 27.43
N ILE A 523 -13.46 -8.76 26.21
CA ILE A 523 -13.49 -10.22 26.01
C ILE A 523 -12.34 -10.87 26.76
N VAL A 524 -11.11 -10.42 26.55
CA VAL A 524 -9.90 -11.01 27.17
C VAL A 524 -9.97 -10.95 28.69
N VAL A 525 -10.31 -9.80 29.26
CA VAL A 525 -10.37 -9.64 30.72
C VAL A 525 -11.50 -10.50 31.34
N LEU A 526 -12.67 -10.59 30.67
CA LEU A 526 -13.74 -11.45 31.13
C LEU A 526 -13.37 -12.93 31.02
N GLU A 527 -12.62 -13.33 29.96
CA GLU A 527 -12.08 -14.68 29.83
C GLU A 527 -11.06 -14.99 30.93
N GLU A 528 -10.20 -14.05 31.30
CA GLU A 528 -9.27 -14.18 32.43
C GLU A 528 -10.03 -14.42 33.75
N GLU A 529 -11.11 -13.67 34.00
CA GLU A 529 -11.92 -13.82 35.21
C GLU A 529 -12.71 -15.13 35.22
N LEU A 530 -13.24 -15.54 34.08
CA LEU A 530 -13.94 -16.83 33.92
C LEU A 530 -12.98 -18.01 34.05
N ALA A 531 -11.75 -17.90 33.53
CA ALA A 531 -10.72 -18.92 33.70
C ALA A 531 -10.33 -19.14 35.17
N LYS A 532 -10.22 -18.07 35.98
CA LYS A 532 -10.03 -18.15 37.44
C LYS A 532 -11.15 -18.95 38.14
N LYS A 533 -12.33 -19.02 37.52
CA LYS A 533 -13.51 -19.75 38.00
C LYS A 533 -13.65 -21.12 37.34
N GLY A 534 -12.63 -21.62 36.64
CA GLY A 534 -12.58 -22.96 36.04
C GLY A 534 -13.25 -23.10 34.68
N VAL A 535 -13.59 -22.00 34.01
CA VAL A 535 -14.11 -22.02 32.63
C VAL A 535 -12.93 -22.14 31.66
N THR A 536 -12.93 -23.15 30.80
CA THR A 536 -11.90 -23.36 29.78
C THR A 536 -12.39 -22.83 28.44
N PHE A 537 -11.52 -22.17 27.69
CA PHE A 537 -11.77 -21.70 26.33
C PHE A 537 -10.94 -22.54 25.37
N GLU A 538 -11.59 -23.12 24.35
CA GLU A 538 -10.89 -23.80 23.26
C GLU A 538 -10.03 -22.79 22.49
N ALA A 539 -8.79 -23.16 22.16
CA ALA A 539 -7.99 -22.37 21.25
C ALA A 539 -8.70 -22.31 19.89
N PRO A 540 -8.93 -21.15 19.30
CA PRO A 540 -9.45 -21.09 17.95
C PRO A 540 -8.50 -21.82 17.01
N ALA A 541 -9.06 -22.53 16.03
CA ALA A 541 -8.27 -23.11 14.94
C ALA A 541 -7.37 -22.02 14.37
N LYS A 542 -6.07 -22.29 14.28
CA LYS A 542 -5.01 -21.33 13.92
C LYS A 542 -5.51 -20.34 12.87
N ALA A 543 -5.55 -19.08 13.20
CA ALA A 543 -5.86 -17.99 12.27
C ALA A 543 -4.90 -18.09 11.07
N GLY A 544 -5.43 -18.37 9.88
CA GLY A 544 -4.67 -18.61 8.66
C GLY A 544 -5.08 -19.85 7.86
N GLN A 545 -5.84 -20.78 8.43
CA GLN A 545 -6.50 -21.81 7.63
C GLN A 545 -7.80 -21.23 7.06
N ALA A 546 -7.84 -21.13 5.73
CA ALA A 546 -9.08 -20.80 5.03
C ALA A 546 -10.18 -21.77 5.49
N ILE A 547 -11.32 -21.23 5.86
CA ILE A 547 -12.45 -22.03 6.35
C ILE A 547 -12.86 -22.99 5.22
N ARG A 548 -12.81 -24.31 5.51
CA ARG A 548 -13.24 -25.33 4.55
C ARG A 548 -14.75 -25.20 4.28
N LYS A 549 -15.09 -25.22 3.00
CA LYS A 549 -16.47 -25.12 2.49
C LYS A 549 -16.95 -26.43 1.86
N ASP A 550 -16.11 -27.46 1.89
CA ASP A 550 -16.47 -28.80 1.44
C ASP A 550 -17.28 -29.54 2.51
N ASP A 551 -18.11 -30.49 2.06
CA ASP A 551 -18.90 -31.35 2.90
C ASP A 551 -18.04 -32.55 3.36
N PRO A 552 -17.78 -32.73 4.66
CA PRO A 552 -16.99 -33.84 5.18
C PRO A 552 -17.65 -35.20 5.01
N ASP A 553 -18.97 -35.26 4.80
CA ASP A 553 -19.71 -36.48 4.59
C ASP A 553 -19.87 -36.89 3.12
N ARG A 554 -19.25 -36.12 2.19
CA ARG A 554 -19.26 -36.35 0.76
C ARG A 554 -17.89 -36.80 0.25
N ALA A 555 -17.86 -37.82 -0.64
CA ALA A 555 -16.72 -38.15 -1.47
C ALA A 555 -16.77 -37.31 -2.75
N TYR A 556 -15.66 -36.55 -3.04
CA TYR A 556 -15.54 -35.75 -4.24
C TYR A 556 -14.79 -36.52 -5.32
N THR A 557 -15.23 -36.44 -6.57
CA THR A 557 -14.68 -37.19 -7.70
C THR A 557 -14.16 -36.27 -8.80
N VAL A 558 -12.95 -36.53 -9.28
CA VAL A 558 -12.25 -35.72 -10.30
C VAL A 558 -11.81 -36.64 -11.42
N LEU A 559 -12.19 -36.34 -12.64
CA LEU A 559 -11.65 -37.01 -13.82
C LEU A 559 -10.33 -36.36 -14.25
N ILE A 560 -9.32 -37.18 -14.47
CA ILE A 560 -8.10 -36.79 -15.18
C ILE A 560 -8.12 -37.48 -16.54
N ALA A 561 -8.53 -36.75 -17.58
CA ALA A 561 -8.80 -37.26 -18.92
C ALA A 561 -7.63 -37.05 -19.90
N ASP A 562 -6.42 -36.93 -19.41
CA ASP A 562 -5.24 -36.73 -20.25
C ASP A 562 -3.95 -37.10 -19.52
N LEU A 563 -2.84 -37.14 -20.24
CA LEU A 563 -1.52 -37.48 -19.73
C LEU A 563 -1.03 -36.45 -18.71
N VAL A 564 -0.67 -36.88 -17.52
CA VAL A 564 -0.10 -36.04 -16.45
C VAL A 564 1.43 -36.13 -16.41
N GLY A 565 2.03 -36.98 -17.21
CA GLY A 565 3.45 -37.12 -17.46
C GLY A 565 3.66 -37.70 -18.86
N LEU A 566 4.84 -37.47 -19.47
CA LEU A 566 5.15 -37.80 -20.84
C LEU A 566 6.34 -38.76 -20.99
N ARG A 567 6.72 -39.42 -19.89
CA ARG A 567 7.63 -40.56 -19.89
C ARG A 567 6.80 -41.83 -19.88
N PHE A 568 7.36 -42.89 -20.47
CA PHE A 568 6.77 -44.22 -20.40
C PHE A 568 7.57 -45.07 -19.41
N GLY A 569 6.86 -45.75 -18.52
CA GLY A 569 7.44 -46.72 -17.63
C GLY A 569 7.91 -48.00 -18.37
N ALA A 570 8.54 -48.88 -17.63
CA ALA A 570 8.97 -50.15 -18.17
C ALA A 570 7.80 -51.05 -18.63
N ASP A 571 6.61 -50.78 -18.17
CA ASP A 571 5.34 -51.42 -18.54
C ASP A 571 4.73 -50.87 -19.85
N GLY A 572 5.38 -49.90 -20.48
CA GLY A 572 4.88 -49.23 -21.69
C GLY A 572 3.71 -48.27 -21.45
N ARG A 573 3.38 -47.95 -20.17
CA ARG A 573 2.32 -47.00 -19.82
C ARG A 573 2.88 -45.64 -19.50
N PRO A 574 2.12 -44.56 -19.69
CA PRO A 574 2.54 -43.22 -19.33
C PRO A 574 2.80 -43.11 -17.81
N ASP A 575 3.93 -42.56 -17.47
CA ASP A 575 4.33 -42.35 -16.06
C ASP A 575 3.45 -41.28 -15.40
N HIS A 576 2.73 -41.68 -14.38
CA HIS A 576 1.88 -40.84 -13.54
C HIS A 576 2.39 -40.76 -12.10
N GLY A 577 3.52 -41.36 -11.78
CA GLY A 577 4.01 -41.55 -10.41
C GLY A 577 4.18 -40.25 -9.63
N GLU A 578 4.78 -39.21 -10.26
CA GLU A 578 5.00 -37.92 -9.60
C GLU A 578 3.69 -37.18 -9.24
N VAL A 579 2.69 -37.23 -10.10
CA VAL A 579 1.40 -36.59 -9.86
C VAL A 579 0.55 -37.41 -8.90
N LYS A 580 0.59 -38.74 -8.97
CA LYS A 580 -0.02 -39.63 -7.99
C LYS A 580 0.50 -39.33 -6.58
N ALA A 581 1.83 -39.33 -6.40
CA ALA A 581 2.46 -39.03 -5.11
C ALA A 581 2.05 -37.67 -4.58
N TYR A 582 1.97 -36.64 -5.45
CA TYR A 582 1.54 -35.29 -5.10
C TYR A 582 0.07 -35.22 -4.64
N ILE A 583 -0.83 -35.92 -5.32
CA ILE A 583 -2.24 -36.03 -4.92
C ILE A 583 -2.36 -36.69 -3.54
N GLU A 584 -1.63 -37.77 -3.30
CA GLU A 584 -1.64 -38.53 -2.05
C GLU A 584 -1.05 -37.70 -0.90
N GLU A 585 0.04 -36.97 -1.12
CA GLU A 585 0.64 -36.03 -0.16
C GLU A 585 -0.36 -34.93 0.28
N LYS A 586 -1.18 -34.42 -0.64
CA LYS A 586 -2.25 -33.48 -0.34
C LYS A 586 -3.49 -34.09 0.32
N GLY A 587 -3.48 -35.37 0.55
CA GLY A 587 -4.61 -36.09 1.16
C GLY A 587 -5.73 -36.43 0.17
N GLY A 588 -5.46 -36.45 -1.14
CA GLY A 588 -6.34 -37.05 -2.14
C GLY A 588 -6.16 -38.56 -2.25
N VAL A 589 -6.97 -39.19 -3.09
CA VAL A 589 -6.87 -40.63 -3.43
C VAL A 589 -6.76 -40.75 -4.94
N PHE A 590 -5.78 -41.50 -5.43
CA PHE A 590 -5.56 -41.72 -6.84
C PHE A 590 -6.05 -43.09 -7.30
N HIS A 591 -6.84 -43.13 -8.36
CA HIS A 591 -7.38 -44.35 -8.97
C HIS A 591 -7.00 -44.43 -10.44
N LEU A 592 -6.79 -45.65 -10.93
CA LEU A 592 -6.66 -45.94 -12.36
C LEU A 592 -8.00 -46.40 -12.94
N GLY A 593 -8.41 -45.81 -14.08
CA GLY A 593 -9.65 -46.14 -14.75
C GLY A 593 -10.89 -45.39 -14.23
N PRO A 594 -12.11 -45.76 -14.68
CA PRO A 594 -13.35 -45.07 -14.36
C PRO A 594 -13.81 -45.30 -12.92
N ILE A 595 -14.81 -44.51 -12.50
CA ILE A 595 -15.49 -44.71 -11.21
C ILE A 595 -16.19 -46.06 -11.22
N GLY A 596 -15.90 -46.89 -10.22
CA GLY A 596 -16.68 -48.08 -9.90
C GLY A 596 -17.87 -47.76 -9.00
N ASP A 597 -17.99 -48.49 -7.88
CA ASP A 597 -19.03 -48.21 -6.88
C ASP A 597 -18.72 -46.93 -6.09
N ARG A 598 -19.46 -45.86 -6.35
CA ARG A 598 -19.33 -44.57 -5.68
C ARG A 598 -19.60 -44.67 -4.15
N SER A 599 -20.40 -45.57 -3.72
CA SER A 599 -20.72 -45.77 -2.31
C SER A 599 -19.55 -46.32 -1.47
N ALA A 600 -18.57 -46.91 -2.13
CA ALA A 600 -17.34 -47.43 -1.52
C ALA A 600 -16.24 -46.36 -1.37
N LEU A 601 -16.43 -45.16 -1.86
CA LEU A 601 -15.44 -44.09 -1.77
C LEU A 601 -15.39 -43.50 -0.36
N GLU A 602 -14.18 -43.22 0.11
CA GLU A 602 -13.94 -42.60 1.42
C GLU A 602 -14.47 -41.16 1.44
N LYS A 603 -15.40 -40.89 2.39
CA LYS A 603 -15.99 -39.57 2.58
C LYS A 603 -14.98 -38.54 3.08
N GLY A 604 -15.20 -37.26 2.78
CA GLY A 604 -14.28 -36.15 3.14
C GLY A 604 -13.01 -36.12 2.33
N ARG A 605 -12.84 -37.03 1.34
CA ARG A 605 -11.65 -37.10 0.48
C ARG A 605 -11.99 -36.69 -0.95
N ILE A 606 -10.96 -36.31 -1.71
CA ILE A 606 -11.01 -36.00 -3.13
C ILE A 606 -10.36 -37.17 -3.88
N HIS A 607 -11.13 -37.86 -4.72
CA HIS A 607 -10.74 -39.03 -5.46
C HIS A 607 -10.49 -38.67 -6.92
N PHE A 608 -9.27 -38.89 -7.40
CA PHE A 608 -8.84 -38.60 -8.77
C PHE A 608 -8.82 -39.87 -9.59
N PHE A 609 -9.53 -39.91 -10.72
CA PHE A 609 -9.66 -41.02 -11.61
C PHE A 609 -8.90 -40.78 -12.89
N TYR A 610 -7.79 -41.45 -13.07
CA TYR A 610 -6.88 -41.26 -14.18
C TYR A 610 -7.26 -42.14 -15.36
N GLN A 611 -7.66 -41.53 -16.45
CA GLN A 611 -8.07 -42.18 -17.70
C GLN A 611 -7.41 -41.48 -18.90
N PRO A 612 -6.11 -41.67 -19.13
CA PRO A 612 -5.36 -40.95 -20.16
C PRO A 612 -5.72 -41.30 -21.58
N ASP A 613 -6.39 -42.45 -21.82
CA ASP A 613 -6.73 -42.99 -23.13
C ASP A 613 -8.07 -42.46 -23.70
N LEU A 614 -8.80 -41.65 -22.91
CA LEU A 614 -10.03 -41.00 -23.38
C LEU A 614 -9.71 -39.97 -24.49
N SER A 615 -10.31 -40.11 -25.66
CA SER A 615 -10.01 -39.21 -26.78
C SER A 615 -11.25 -38.80 -27.60
N THR A 616 -12.30 -39.61 -27.63
CA THR A 616 -13.49 -39.38 -28.46
C THR A 616 -14.71 -39.00 -27.64
N GLU A 617 -15.65 -38.25 -28.24
CA GLU A 617 -16.92 -37.89 -27.58
C GLU A 617 -17.69 -39.14 -27.12
N ALA A 618 -17.64 -40.20 -27.88
CA ALA A 618 -18.30 -41.47 -27.57
C ALA A 618 -17.75 -42.16 -26.31
N GLU A 619 -16.48 -41.91 -25.98
CA GLU A 619 -15.82 -42.44 -24.78
C GLU A 619 -16.03 -41.52 -23.58
N ILE A 620 -16.05 -40.20 -23.77
CA ILE A 620 -16.10 -39.20 -22.70
C ILE A 620 -17.52 -38.92 -22.24
N LEU A 621 -18.46 -38.71 -23.17
CA LEU A 621 -19.80 -38.24 -22.83
C LEU A 621 -20.58 -39.22 -21.96
N PRO A 622 -20.57 -40.56 -22.14
CA PRO A 622 -21.27 -41.47 -21.26
C PRO A 622 -20.83 -41.42 -19.78
N GLN A 623 -19.64 -40.96 -19.53
CA GLN A 623 -19.07 -40.81 -18.19
C GLN A 623 -19.26 -39.43 -17.57
N THR A 624 -19.66 -38.42 -18.37
CA THR A 624 -19.64 -37.02 -17.94
C THR A 624 -20.93 -36.27 -18.16
N ASP A 625 -21.93 -36.87 -18.84
CA ASP A 625 -23.20 -36.21 -19.21
C ASP A 625 -24.16 -35.93 -18.03
N LYS A 626 -23.97 -36.63 -16.89
CA LYS A 626 -24.81 -36.54 -15.70
C LYS A 626 -24.10 -36.09 -14.45
N GLY A 627 -22.90 -35.48 -14.59
CA GLY A 627 -22.12 -35.04 -13.43
C GLY A 627 -21.57 -36.22 -12.60
N GLN A 628 -21.18 -37.30 -13.25
CA GLN A 628 -20.54 -38.46 -12.61
C GLN A 628 -19.22 -38.09 -11.96
N TYR A 629 -18.54 -37.06 -12.47
CA TYR A 629 -17.38 -36.44 -11.85
C TYR A 629 -17.71 -35.00 -11.44
N ASP A 630 -17.27 -34.61 -10.25
CA ASP A 630 -17.47 -33.27 -9.73
C ASP A 630 -16.64 -32.23 -10.46
N ALA A 631 -15.41 -32.60 -10.86
CA ALA A 631 -14.47 -31.74 -11.58
C ALA A 631 -13.62 -32.49 -12.60
N LEU A 632 -12.92 -31.74 -13.44
CA LEU A 632 -12.11 -32.27 -14.55
C LEU A 632 -10.69 -31.64 -14.56
N ILE A 633 -9.71 -32.47 -14.88
CA ILE A 633 -8.37 -32.06 -15.34
C ILE A 633 -8.16 -32.68 -16.74
N ALA A 634 -7.89 -31.84 -17.75
CA ALA A 634 -7.54 -32.27 -19.09
C ALA A 634 -6.42 -31.41 -19.67
N ALA A 635 -5.80 -31.83 -20.74
CA ALA A 635 -4.78 -31.07 -21.47
C ALA A 635 -5.19 -30.86 -22.93
N ALA A 636 -4.90 -31.82 -23.80
CA ALA A 636 -5.22 -31.75 -25.23
C ALA A 636 -6.56 -32.44 -25.58
N THR A 637 -7.05 -33.28 -24.74
CA THR A 637 -8.31 -34.04 -24.92
C THR A 637 -9.50 -33.10 -25.12
N PHE A 638 -10.27 -33.32 -26.16
CA PHE A 638 -11.49 -32.57 -26.48
C PHE A 638 -12.62 -32.98 -25.55
N ILE A 639 -13.14 -32.04 -24.77
CA ILE A 639 -14.25 -32.26 -23.83
C ILE A 639 -15.55 -31.77 -24.51
N PRO A 640 -16.58 -32.65 -24.63
CA PRO A 640 -17.85 -32.30 -25.26
C PRO A 640 -18.63 -31.24 -24.47
N LYS A 641 -19.38 -30.37 -25.16
CA LYS A 641 -20.22 -29.33 -24.57
C LYS A 641 -21.30 -29.88 -23.62
N ALA A 642 -21.81 -31.09 -23.90
CA ALA A 642 -22.83 -31.73 -23.08
C ALA A 642 -22.29 -32.35 -21.79
N SER A 643 -21.00 -32.38 -21.57
CA SER A 643 -20.38 -32.83 -20.31
C SER A 643 -20.75 -31.90 -19.16
N VAL A 644 -20.90 -32.46 -17.94
CA VAL A 644 -21.28 -31.76 -16.71
C VAL A 644 -20.25 -32.02 -15.63
N PHE A 645 -19.65 -30.92 -15.09
CA PHE A 645 -18.68 -30.95 -14.00
C PHE A 645 -19.04 -29.85 -12.99
N PRO A 646 -19.86 -30.14 -11.97
CA PRO A 646 -20.47 -29.13 -11.10
C PRO A 646 -19.50 -28.26 -10.30
N LEU A 647 -18.27 -28.70 -10.09
CA LEU A 647 -17.23 -27.95 -9.35
C LEU A 647 -16.12 -27.40 -10.23
N GLY A 648 -16.24 -27.57 -11.56
CA GLY A 648 -15.36 -26.87 -12.49
C GLY A 648 -14.35 -27.76 -13.22
N GLY A 649 -13.47 -27.10 -13.98
CA GLY A 649 -12.45 -27.79 -14.75
C GLY A 649 -11.14 -27.01 -14.87
N VAL A 650 -10.05 -27.74 -15.02
CA VAL A 650 -8.71 -27.16 -15.25
C VAL A 650 -8.12 -27.74 -16.53
N ARG A 651 -7.68 -26.83 -17.44
CA ARG A 651 -6.89 -27.20 -18.60
C ARG A 651 -5.40 -27.06 -18.26
N ILE A 652 -4.63 -28.14 -18.40
CA ILE A 652 -3.17 -28.07 -18.32
C ILE A 652 -2.66 -27.35 -19.57
N GLY A 653 -2.10 -26.17 -19.39
CA GLY A 653 -1.65 -25.27 -20.45
C GLY A 653 -2.45 -23.95 -20.54
N ALA A 654 -2.22 -23.15 -21.58
CA ALA A 654 -2.74 -21.78 -21.66
C ALA A 654 -4.14 -21.66 -22.29
N GLY A 655 -4.41 -22.38 -23.37
CA GLY A 655 -5.71 -22.33 -24.06
C GLY A 655 -6.77 -23.18 -23.38
N THR A 656 -8.06 -22.87 -23.56
CA THR A 656 -9.20 -23.62 -23.01
C THR A 656 -10.25 -23.98 -24.05
N GLY A 657 -9.97 -23.76 -25.34
CA GLY A 657 -10.94 -23.98 -26.43
C GLY A 657 -11.41 -25.43 -26.61
N ASN A 658 -10.65 -26.39 -26.08
CA ASN A 658 -11.03 -27.82 -26.07
C ASN A 658 -11.87 -28.22 -24.87
N MET A 659 -12.11 -27.30 -23.90
CA MET A 659 -12.77 -27.58 -22.63
C MET A 659 -14.25 -27.23 -22.71
N GLY A 660 -15.03 -28.04 -23.43
CA GLY A 660 -16.47 -27.92 -23.48
C GLY A 660 -17.13 -28.40 -22.21
N SER A 661 -18.17 -27.71 -21.72
CA SER A 661 -19.07 -28.18 -20.67
C SER A 661 -20.27 -27.25 -20.51
N ALA A 662 -21.44 -27.82 -20.22
CA ALA A 662 -22.60 -27.05 -19.81
C ALA A 662 -22.40 -26.36 -18.45
N SER A 663 -21.47 -26.85 -17.63
CA SER A 663 -21.24 -26.31 -16.27
C SER A 663 -20.57 -24.96 -16.25
N TRP A 664 -19.70 -24.61 -17.21
CA TRP A 664 -19.03 -23.30 -17.32
C TRP A 664 -19.37 -22.53 -18.60
N GLY A 665 -20.38 -22.99 -19.35
CA GLY A 665 -20.84 -22.27 -20.55
C GLY A 665 -19.97 -22.42 -21.79
N GLY A 666 -19.04 -23.36 -21.82
CA GLY A 666 -18.15 -23.66 -22.97
C GLY A 666 -16.67 -23.38 -22.70
N GLY A 667 -15.87 -23.43 -23.78
CA GLY A 667 -14.43 -23.34 -23.68
C GLY A 667 -13.87 -22.00 -23.17
N ASN A 668 -14.69 -20.96 -23.12
CA ASN A 668 -14.30 -19.64 -22.58
C ASN A 668 -14.77 -19.42 -21.14
N GLY A 669 -15.56 -20.33 -20.55
CA GLY A 669 -16.07 -20.21 -19.19
C GLY A 669 -17.19 -19.17 -19.02
N GLU A 670 -17.91 -18.83 -20.07
CA GLU A 670 -18.97 -17.81 -20.04
C GLU A 670 -20.33 -18.43 -19.69
N GLY A 671 -21.04 -17.84 -18.69
CA GLY A 671 -22.42 -18.13 -18.36
C GLY A 671 -22.71 -19.44 -17.61
N GLY A 672 -21.69 -20.10 -17.07
CA GLY A 672 -21.84 -21.34 -16.30
C GLY A 672 -21.81 -21.12 -14.79
N GLN A 673 -22.22 -22.13 -13.99
CA GLN A 673 -22.22 -22.08 -12.53
C GLN A 673 -20.93 -22.63 -11.90
N ALA A 674 -20.02 -23.21 -12.68
CA ALA A 674 -18.76 -23.75 -12.24
C ALA A 674 -17.56 -23.04 -12.93
N PRO A 675 -16.42 -22.91 -12.26
CA PRO A 675 -15.27 -22.19 -12.81
C PRO A 675 -14.52 -23.03 -13.83
N LEU A 676 -14.09 -22.40 -14.94
CA LEU A 676 -13.08 -22.94 -15.84
C LEU A 676 -11.74 -22.27 -15.55
N MET A 677 -10.71 -23.07 -15.38
CA MET A 677 -9.36 -22.64 -15.03
C MET A 677 -8.30 -23.19 -16.02
N ASN A 678 -7.10 -22.64 -15.98
CA ASN A 678 -5.99 -23.17 -16.74
C ASN A 678 -4.66 -23.05 -15.98
N THR A 679 -3.59 -23.58 -16.57
CA THR A 679 -2.24 -23.50 -16.03
C THR A 679 -1.34 -22.74 -17.02
N PRO A 680 -1.47 -21.40 -17.14
CA PRO A 680 -0.79 -20.64 -18.18
C PRO A 680 0.71 -20.54 -17.90
N GLY A 681 1.51 -20.45 -18.97
CA GLY A 681 2.95 -20.21 -18.88
C GLY A 681 3.82 -21.46 -18.68
N ILE A 682 3.24 -22.62 -18.36
CA ILE A 682 3.98 -23.84 -18.06
C ILE A 682 4.84 -24.31 -19.24
N ASN A 683 4.26 -24.36 -20.42
CA ASN A 683 4.93 -24.77 -21.65
C ASN A 683 5.50 -23.60 -22.46
N SER A 684 5.46 -22.38 -21.95
CA SER A 684 5.85 -21.18 -22.72
C SER A 684 7.31 -21.24 -23.19
N ARG A 685 8.23 -21.69 -22.32
CA ARG A 685 9.64 -21.85 -22.70
C ARG A 685 9.85 -22.99 -23.66
N ALA A 686 9.16 -24.11 -23.50
CA ALA A 686 9.24 -25.23 -24.43
C ALA A 686 8.78 -24.79 -25.82
N THR A 687 7.61 -24.12 -25.93
CA THR A 687 7.12 -23.59 -27.18
C THR A 687 8.07 -22.54 -27.81
N ALA A 688 8.62 -21.64 -26.98
CA ALA A 688 9.58 -20.65 -27.48
C ALA A 688 10.87 -21.30 -27.99
N GLN A 689 11.38 -22.33 -27.34
CA GLN A 689 12.54 -23.09 -27.80
C GLN A 689 12.25 -23.87 -29.07
N MET A 690 11.06 -24.41 -29.21
CA MET A 690 10.62 -25.04 -30.44
C MET A 690 10.54 -24.05 -31.62
N ALA A 691 10.01 -22.84 -31.36
CA ALA A 691 10.01 -21.77 -32.39
C ALA A 691 11.44 -21.40 -32.79
N MET A 692 12.34 -21.22 -31.82
CA MET A 692 13.75 -20.96 -32.09
C MET A 692 14.42 -22.12 -32.84
N LYS A 693 14.09 -23.39 -32.52
CA LYS A 693 14.58 -24.55 -33.26
C LYS A 693 14.15 -24.53 -34.72
N ALA A 694 12.91 -24.18 -35.03
CA ALA A 694 12.43 -24.03 -36.40
C ALA A 694 13.20 -22.91 -37.12
N ILE A 695 13.49 -21.79 -36.50
CA ILE A 695 14.29 -20.70 -37.04
C ILE A 695 15.72 -21.17 -37.31
N LEU A 696 16.37 -21.80 -36.36
CA LEU A 696 17.76 -22.28 -36.43
C LEU A 696 17.94 -23.44 -37.42
N LYS A 697 16.89 -24.14 -37.80
CA LYS A 697 16.91 -25.15 -38.86
C LYS A 697 17.18 -24.55 -40.23
N VAL A 698 16.78 -23.29 -40.43
CA VAL A 698 16.84 -22.58 -41.72
C VAL A 698 17.88 -21.47 -41.68
N VAL A 699 18.08 -20.82 -40.56
CA VAL A 699 19.00 -19.70 -40.38
C VAL A 699 19.90 -19.97 -39.18
N PRO A 700 21.20 -20.05 -39.28
CA PRO A 700 22.03 -19.86 -40.49
C PRO A 700 21.86 -20.99 -41.48
N ASP A 701 21.89 -20.63 -42.78
CA ASP A 701 21.75 -21.58 -43.89
C ASP A 701 23.04 -22.37 -44.09
N LEU A 702 23.28 -23.34 -43.20
CA LEU A 702 24.44 -24.23 -43.24
C LEU A 702 23.96 -25.65 -43.56
N PRO A 703 24.35 -26.23 -44.73
CA PRO A 703 23.95 -27.57 -45.10
C PRO A 703 24.75 -28.62 -44.32
N VAL A 704 24.45 -28.77 -43.01
CA VAL A 704 25.20 -29.61 -42.06
C VAL A 704 25.38 -31.05 -42.57
N ASP A 705 24.32 -31.67 -43.04
CA ASP A 705 24.39 -33.08 -43.49
C ASP A 705 25.26 -33.26 -44.75
N ARG A 706 25.27 -32.28 -45.65
CA ARG A 706 26.14 -32.26 -46.82
C ARG A 706 27.61 -32.09 -46.41
N LEU A 707 27.88 -31.08 -45.57
CA LEU A 707 29.21 -30.82 -45.08
C LEU A 707 29.76 -32.01 -44.29
N HIS A 708 28.92 -32.61 -43.41
CA HIS A 708 29.28 -33.80 -42.66
C HIS A 708 29.72 -34.92 -43.60
N ARG A 709 28.94 -35.23 -44.64
CA ARG A 709 29.31 -36.28 -45.62
C ARG A 709 30.61 -35.97 -46.33
N MET A 710 30.76 -34.76 -46.86
CA MET A 710 31.99 -34.36 -47.55
C MET A 710 33.23 -34.47 -46.65
N VAL A 711 33.12 -34.08 -45.40
CA VAL A 711 34.23 -34.21 -44.43
C VAL A 711 34.48 -35.68 -44.08
N ALA A 712 33.45 -36.46 -43.84
CA ALA A 712 33.59 -37.92 -43.49
C ALA A 712 34.15 -38.76 -44.64
N GLU A 713 33.84 -38.38 -45.86
CA GLU A 713 34.35 -39.04 -47.07
C GLU A 713 35.74 -38.54 -47.55
N GLY A 714 36.27 -37.49 -46.89
CA GLY A 714 37.56 -36.87 -47.22
C GLY A 714 37.50 -35.96 -48.42
N ASP A 715 36.29 -35.58 -48.89
CA ASP A 715 36.08 -34.76 -50.09
C ASP A 715 35.97 -33.24 -49.79
N PHE A 716 36.34 -32.83 -48.59
CA PHE A 716 36.31 -31.42 -48.17
C PHE A 716 37.68 -30.87 -47.92
N ASP A 717 38.09 -29.86 -48.72
CA ASP A 717 39.32 -29.08 -48.51
C ASP A 717 38.95 -27.71 -47.94
N THR A 718 39.26 -27.48 -46.64
CA THR A 718 38.97 -26.26 -45.94
C THR A 718 39.52 -25.00 -46.63
N GLY A 719 40.72 -25.08 -47.21
CA GLY A 719 41.36 -23.94 -47.88
C GLY A 719 40.70 -23.56 -49.21
N ARG A 720 40.05 -24.54 -49.87
CA ARG A 720 39.49 -24.35 -51.22
C ARG A 720 37.98 -24.23 -51.23
N GLN A 721 37.27 -25.04 -50.40
CA GLN A 721 35.81 -25.21 -50.54
C GLN A 721 35.00 -24.46 -49.49
N LEU A 722 35.61 -23.89 -48.42
CA LEU A 722 34.89 -23.16 -47.39
C LEU A 722 34.10 -21.96 -47.95
N LYS A 723 34.63 -21.29 -49.00
CA LYS A 723 33.97 -20.19 -49.72
C LYS A 723 32.69 -20.60 -50.43
N ASP A 724 32.47 -21.89 -50.67
CA ASP A 724 31.31 -22.42 -51.36
C ASP A 724 30.12 -22.63 -50.42
N PHE A 725 30.32 -22.38 -49.13
CA PHE A 725 29.31 -22.49 -48.09
C PHE A 725 29.18 -21.19 -47.25
N PRO A 726 28.84 -20.07 -47.91
CA PRO A 726 28.61 -18.84 -47.17
C PRO A 726 27.38 -19.00 -46.29
N THR A 727 27.46 -18.57 -45.04
CA THR A 727 26.32 -18.60 -44.11
C THR A 727 26.05 -17.23 -43.54
N ALA A 728 24.85 -16.98 -43.17
CA ALA A 728 24.44 -15.75 -42.51
C ALA A 728 23.83 -16.07 -41.13
N LYS A 729 24.45 -15.57 -40.07
CA LYS A 729 23.99 -15.76 -38.72
C LYS A 729 22.74 -14.95 -38.38
N LEU A 730 22.11 -15.22 -37.23
CA LEU A 730 20.94 -14.49 -36.75
C LEU A 730 21.24 -13.06 -36.29
N GLU A 731 22.46 -12.81 -35.82
CA GLU A 731 22.88 -11.47 -35.37
C GLU A 731 22.67 -10.41 -36.47
N GLY A 732 22.01 -9.29 -36.08
CA GLY A 732 21.69 -8.20 -36.98
C GLY A 732 20.48 -8.43 -37.87
N ARG A 733 19.86 -9.62 -37.86
CA ARG A 733 18.61 -9.89 -38.56
C ARG A 733 17.41 -9.37 -37.79
N ARG A 734 16.32 -9.09 -38.48
CA ARG A 734 15.06 -8.62 -37.90
C ARG A 734 14.07 -9.77 -37.74
N ILE A 735 13.52 -9.92 -36.54
CA ILE A 735 12.39 -10.79 -36.26
C ILE A 735 11.15 -9.95 -35.90
N ALA A 736 10.04 -10.26 -36.58
CA ALA A 736 8.72 -9.78 -36.21
C ALA A 736 8.04 -10.81 -35.31
N ILE A 737 7.46 -10.37 -34.19
CA ILE A 737 6.69 -11.23 -33.30
C ILE A 737 5.27 -10.69 -33.23
N LEU A 738 4.29 -11.50 -33.55
CA LEU A 738 2.88 -11.20 -33.38
C LEU A 738 2.43 -11.78 -32.03
N GLY A 739 2.15 -10.92 -31.08
CA GLY A 739 1.76 -11.27 -29.72
C GLY A 739 2.85 -11.08 -28.66
N TYR A 740 2.48 -10.47 -27.54
CA TYR A 740 3.35 -10.26 -26.38
C TYR A 740 2.78 -10.98 -25.15
N GLY A 741 2.30 -12.21 -25.34
CA GLY A 741 1.93 -13.13 -24.29
C GLY A 741 3.14 -13.88 -23.73
N ASN A 742 2.88 -14.91 -22.94
CA ASN A 742 3.93 -15.71 -22.30
C ASN A 742 4.94 -16.29 -23.32
N ILE A 743 4.47 -16.83 -24.44
CA ILE A 743 5.33 -17.43 -25.47
C ILE A 743 6.07 -16.35 -26.26
N GLY A 744 5.35 -15.36 -26.81
CA GLY A 744 5.93 -14.31 -27.64
C GLY A 744 7.02 -13.51 -26.90
N ARG A 745 6.83 -13.26 -25.62
CA ARG A 745 7.84 -12.61 -24.76
C ARG A 745 9.10 -13.48 -24.57
N GLU A 746 8.95 -14.79 -24.38
CA GLU A 746 10.11 -15.69 -24.29
C GLU A 746 10.85 -15.80 -25.63
N VAL A 747 10.14 -15.87 -26.76
CA VAL A 747 10.76 -15.84 -28.10
C VAL A 747 11.51 -14.52 -28.32
N ALA A 748 10.92 -13.38 -27.91
CA ALA A 748 11.58 -12.08 -28.02
C ALA A 748 12.90 -12.02 -27.25
N LYS A 749 12.94 -12.56 -26.01
CA LYS A 749 14.15 -12.64 -25.21
C LYS A 749 15.21 -13.54 -25.83
N LEU A 750 14.80 -14.71 -26.33
CA LEU A 750 15.72 -15.62 -27.01
C LEU A 750 16.27 -14.99 -28.32
N ALA A 751 15.43 -14.40 -29.13
CA ALA A 751 15.84 -13.71 -30.36
C ALA A 751 16.83 -12.57 -30.06
N LYS A 752 16.56 -11.76 -29.02
CA LYS A 752 17.49 -10.70 -28.58
C LYS A 752 18.83 -11.28 -28.12
N ALA A 753 18.82 -12.42 -27.43
CA ALA A 753 20.04 -13.10 -27.00
C ALA A 753 20.88 -13.62 -28.19
N PHE A 754 20.24 -13.94 -29.33
CA PHE A 754 20.91 -14.24 -30.58
C PHE A 754 21.34 -12.99 -31.37
N GLY A 755 21.17 -11.79 -30.83
CA GLY A 755 21.57 -10.52 -31.46
C GLY A 755 20.60 -10.03 -32.54
N MET A 756 19.35 -10.52 -32.56
CA MET A 756 18.34 -10.07 -33.53
C MET A 756 17.70 -8.74 -33.10
N HIS A 757 17.27 -7.94 -34.09
CA HIS A 757 16.38 -6.80 -33.88
C HIS A 757 14.94 -7.31 -33.77
N VAL A 758 14.32 -7.09 -32.62
CA VAL A 758 12.98 -7.62 -32.29
C VAL A 758 11.94 -6.54 -32.44
N ALA A 759 10.97 -6.72 -33.34
CA ALA A 759 9.78 -5.86 -33.46
C ALA A 759 8.54 -6.66 -33.05
N ILE A 760 7.68 -6.07 -32.20
CA ILE A 760 6.53 -6.77 -31.63
C ILE A 760 5.24 -6.02 -31.92
N TYR A 761 4.28 -6.70 -32.56
CA TYR A 761 2.90 -6.24 -32.62
C TYR A 761 2.08 -6.89 -31.52
N ALA A 762 1.46 -6.08 -30.70
CA ALA A 762 0.60 -6.49 -29.61
C ALA A 762 -0.43 -5.40 -29.30
N ARG A 763 -1.38 -5.69 -28.40
CA ARG A 763 -2.34 -4.71 -27.93
C ARG A 763 -1.62 -3.48 -27.36
N HIS A 764 -2.17 -2.28 -27.59
CA HIS A 764 -1.51 -1.00 -27.27
C HIS A 764 -1.05 -0.87 -25.82
N HIS A 765 -1.80 -1.42 -24.87
CA HIS A 765 -1.42 -1.38 -23.46
C HIS A 765 -0.12 -2.14 -23.10
N HIS A 766 0.39 -2.99 -24.00
CA HIS A 766 1.69 -3.63 -23.83
C HIS A 766 2.86 -2.77 -24.31
N LYS A 767 2.62 -1.65 -25.02
CA LYS A 767 3.66 -0.81 -25.62
C LYS A 767 4.77 -0.44 -24.64
N HIS A 768 4.39 0.12 -23.50
CA HIS A 768 5.36 0.53 -22.47
C HIS A 768 6.27 -0.63 -22.01
N TRP A 769 5.70 -1.83 -21.82
CA TRP A 769 6.48 -2.99 -21.40
C TRP A 769 7.42 -3.50 -22.49
N ILE A 770 6.95 -3.54 -23.73
CA ILE A 770 7.75 -3.94 -24.90
C ILE A 770 8.96 -3.03 -25.04
N GLU A 771 8.75 -1.71 -24.97
CA GLU A 771 9.80 -0.71 -25.08
C GLU A 771 10.76 -0.74 -23.87
N THR A 772 10.25 -0.93 -22.66
CA THR A 772 11.05 -1.05 -21.42
C THR A 772 11.96 -2.28 -21.44
N GLU A 773 11.51 -3.39 -22.02
CA GLU A 773 12.35 -4.59 -22.20
C GLU A 773 13.36 -4.43 -23.37
N GLY A 774 13.33 -3.29 -24.07
CA GLY A 774 14.25 -2.94 -25.14
C GLY A 774 13.91 -3.64 -26.45
N PHE A 775 12.60 -3.82 -26.73
CA PHE A 775 12.07 -4.26 -28.02
C PHE A 775 11.39 -3.10 -28.74
N GLU A 776 11.22 -3.22 -30.05
CA GLU A 776 10.48 -2.26 -30.84
C GLU A 776 8.98 -2.61 -30.82
N TYR A 777 8.13 -1.64 -30.42
CA TYR A 777 6.68 -1.79 -30.54
C TYR A 777 6.20 -1.40 -31.94
N ALA A 778 5.40 -2.24 -32.59
CA ALA A 778 4.81 -1.99 -33.90
C ALA A 778 3.29 -1.79 -33.76
N GLU A 779 2.76 -0.77 -34.44
CA GLU A 779 1.33 -0.41 -34.39
C GLU A 779 0.42 -1.36 -35.19
N SER A 780 0.99 -2.22 -36.04
CA SER A 780 0.27 -3.22 -36.82
C SER A 780 1.14 -4.43 -37.14
N ALA A 781 0.50 -5.54 -37.50
CA ALA A 781 1.19 -6.75 -37.96
C ALA A 781 2.08 -6.48 -39.20
N VAL A 782 1.60 -5.65 -40.14
CA VAL A 782 2.36 -5.22 -41.29
C VAL A 782 3.58 -4.41 -40.88
N ALA A 783 3.43 -3.46 -39.96
CA ALA A 783 4.55 -2.65 -39.46
C ALA A 783 5.62 -3.51 -38.80
N ALA A 784 5.23 -4.50 -37.99
CA ALA A 784 6.16 -5.44 -37.39
C ALA A 784 6.91 -6.26 -38.45
N ALA A 785 6.20 -6.78 -39.41
CA ALA A 785 6.71 -7.64 -40.49
C ALA A 785 7.59 -6.88 -41.50
N THR A 786 7.50 -5.55 -41.59
CA THR A 786 8.24 -4.74 -42.56
C THR A 786 9.74 -4.97 -42.45
N GLY A 787 10.34 -5.50 -43.51
CA GLY A 787 11.75 -5.80 -43.58
C GLY A 787 12.23 -6.91 -42.63
N ALA A 788 11.32 -7.73 -42.09
CA ALA A 788 11.68 -8.84 -41.21
C ALA A 788 12.25 -10.03 -41.99
N ASP A 789 13.30 -10.63 -41.44
CA ASP A 789 13.88 -11.90 -41.89
C ASP A 789 13.09 -13.11 -41.37
N VAL A 790 12.44 -12.93 -40.21
CA VAL A 790 11.65 -13.96 -39.56
C VAL A 790 10.35 -13.35 -39.03
N LEU A 791 9.23 -14.07 -39.20
CA LEU A 791 7.96 -13.80 -38.57
C LEU A 791 7.59 -14.96 -37.64
N SER A 792 7.39 -14.67 -36.35
CA SER A 792 6.97 -15.65 -35.34
C SER A 792 5.62 -15.26 -34.75
N VAL A 793 4.65 -16.17 -34.83
CA VAL A 793 3.24 -15.90 -34.50
C VAL A 793 2.89 -16.55 -33.15
N HIS A 794 2.38 -15.73 -32.23
CA HIS A 794 2.03 -16.12 -30.84
C HIS A 794 0.79 -15.34 -30.36
N ILE A 795 -0.24 -15.23 -31.24
CA ILE A 795 -1.54 -14.63 -30.92
C ILE A 795 -2.61 -15.69 -30.98
N GLY A 796 -3.48 -15.76 -29.95
CA GLY A 796 -4.65 -16.65 -30.01
C GLY A 796 -5.66 -16.21 -31.08
N LEU A 797 -6.67 -17.04 -31.33
CA LEU A 797 -7.71 -16.77 -32.35
C LEU A 797 -8.57 -15.54 -32.04
N GLY A 798 -8.59 -15.05 -30.78
CA GLY A 798 -9.44 -13.96 -30.39
C GLY A 798 -10.89 -14.37 -30.16
N ARG A 799 -11.83 -13.42 -30.31
CA ARG A 799 -13.27 -13.72 -30.11
C ARG A 799 -13.87 -14.33 -31.37
N LEU A 800 -14.74 -15.33 -31.21
CA LEU A 800 -15.56 -15.86 -32.25
C LEU A 800 -16.71 -14.88 -32.53
N ASP A 801 -16.83 -14.44 -33.77
CA ASP A 801 -18.01 -13.69 -34.22
C ASP A 801 -19.16 -14.70 -34.46
N PRO A 802 -20.26 -14.62 -33.71
CA PRO A 802 -21.36 -15.57 -33.85
C PRO A 802 -22.12 -15.45 -35.18
N VAL A 803 -22.00 -14.33 -35.89
CA VAL A 803 -22.68 -14.07 -37.16
C VAL A 803 -21.89 -14.66 -38.32
N THR A 804 -20.59 -14.42 -38.35
CA THR A 804 -19.72 -14.87 -39.44
C THR A 804 -19.12 -16.26 -39.20
N GLY A 805 -19.10 -16.74 -37.94
CA GLY A 805 -18.44 -17.96 -37.55
C GLY A 805 -16.90 -17.89 -37.64
N LEU A 806 -16.33 -16.68 -37.80
CA LEU A 806 -14.89 -16.47 -37.92
C LEU A 806 -14.34 -15.92 -36.62
N TYR A 807 -13.11 -16.28 -36.29
CA TYR A 807 -12.39 -15.69 -35.16
C TYR A 807 -11.74 -14.36 -35.58
N SER A 808 -11.67 -13.41 -34.62
CA SER A 808 -11.19 -12.04 -34.87
C SER A 808 -9.74 -11.97 -35.38
N ASN A 809 -8.92 -12.96 -35.11
CA ASN A 809 -7.53 -13.03 -35.52
C ASN A 809 -7.31 -14.04 -36.64
N ALA A 810 -8.36 -14.69 -37.18
CA ALA A 810 -8.21 -15.56 -38.34
C ALA A 810 -7.70 -14.76 -39.54
N GLY A 811 -6.72 -15.32 -40.27
CA GLY A 811 -6.10 -14.67 -41.41
C GLY A 811 -5.31 -13.39 -41.11
N THR A 812 -4.93 -13.14 -39.85
CA THR A 812 -4.09 -11.97 -39.51
C THR A 812 -2.77 -11.94 -40.27
N VAL A 813 -2.18 -13.12 -40.54
CA VAL A 813 -1.01 -13.27 -41.44
C VAL A 813 -1.52 -13.44 -42.86
N ASP A 814 -1.85 -12.33 -43.48
CA ASP A 814 -2.38 -12.21 -44.83
C ASP A 814 -1.26 -11.90 -45.85
N GLN A 815 -1.66 -11.73 -47.12
CA GLN A 815 -0.75 -11.37 -48.20
C GLN A 815 0.03 -10.08 -47.87
N LYS A 816 -0.59 -9.07 -47.23
CA LYS A 816 0.07 -7.79 -46.91
C LYS A 816 1.19 -7.98 -45.92
N VAL A 817 0.95 -8.80 -44.90
CA VAL A 817 1.95 -9.11 -43.86
C VAL A 817 3.11 -9.87 -44.49
N LEU A 818 2.83 -10.90 -45.28
CA LEU A 818 3.87 -11.71 -45.93
C LEU A 818 4.68 -10.91 -46.97
N CYS A 819 4.03 -10.06 -47.75
CA CYS A 819 4.70 -9.18 -48.71
C CYS A 819 5.58 -8.10 -48.06
N ALA A 820 5.28 -7.67 -46.82
CA ALA A 820 6.08 -6.70 -46.09
C ALA A 820 7.43 -7.27 -45.61
N MET A 821 7.57 -8.59 -45.50
CA MET A 821 8.80 -9.26 -45.12
C MET A 821 9.87 -9.16 -46.22
N LYS A 822 11.12 -9.51 -45.86
CA LYS A 822 12.18 -9.70 -46.87
C LYS A 822 11.91 -10.90 -47.76
N ASP A 823 12.50 -10.91 -48.97
CA ASP A 823 12.52 -12.10 -49.83
C ASP A 823 13.38 -13.18 -49.17
N GLY A 824 12.90 -14.41 -49.21
CA GLY A 824 13.55 -15.54 -48.55
C GLY A 824 13.34 -15.59 -47.03
N ALA A 825 12.36 -14.89 -46.48
CA ALA A 825 12.08 -14.88 -45.07
C ALA A 825 11.51 -16.21 -44.55
N VAL A 826 11.52 -16.37 -43.22
CA VAL A 826 11.03 -17.56 -42.49
C VAL A 826 9.76 -17.21 -41.73
N LEU A 827 8.72 -18.03 -41.84
CA LEU A 827 7.50 -17.97 -41.05
C LEU A 827 7.48 -19.10 -40.03
N VAL A 828 7.21 -18.76 -38.76
CA VAL A 828 6.93 -19.74 -37.71
C VAL A 828 5.59 -19.41 -37.07
N ASN A 829 4.63 -20.31 -37.15
CA ASN A 829 3.35 -20.19 -36.45
C ASN A 829 3.15 -21.39 -35.52
N TYR A 830 3.51 -21.22 -34.28
CA TYR A 830 3.32 -22.22 -33.23
C TYR A 830 2.23 -21.74 -32.23
N ASP A 831 1.08 -21.32 -32.81
CA ASP A 831 -0.12 -20.95 -32.08
C ASP A 831 -1.33 -21.64 -32.73
N ARG A 832 -2.12 -20.94 -33.53
CA ARG A 832 -3.33 -21.48 -34.18
C ARG A 832 -3.20 -21.43 -35.69
N GLY A 833 -3.49 -22.55 -36.34
CA GLY A 833 -3.36 -22.67 -37.82
C GLY A 833 -4.16 -21.60 -38.57
N GLU A 834 -5.35 -21.27 -38.12
CA GLU A 834 -6.26 -20.32 -38.75
C GLU A 834 -5.75 -18.87 -38.74
N VAL A 835 -4.73 -18.54 -37.98
CA VAL A 835 -4.13 -17.18 -37.95
C VAL A 835 -3.43 -16.85 -39.26
N VAL A 836 -2.96 -17.87 -40.01
CA VAL A 836 -2.29 -17.69 -41.29
C VAL A 836 -3.27 -17.97 -42.45
N ASP A 837 -3.37 -17.02 -43.36
CA ASP A 837 -4.09 -17.22 -44.62
C ASP A 837 -3.30 -18.21 -45.51
N THR A 838 -3.88 -19.40 -45.74
CA THR A 838 -3.23 -20.49 -46.44
C THR A 838 -3.03 -20.19 -47.92
N ALA A 839 -3.91 -19.39 -48.55
CA ALA A 839 -3.75 -18.98 -49.95
C ALA A 839 -2.60 -17.97 -50.11
N ALA A 840 -2.51 -17.00 -49.19
CA ALA A 840 -1.39 -16.06 -49.12
C ALA A 840 -0.05 -16.76 -48.85
N LEU A 841 -0.05 -17.76 -47.99
CA LEU A 841 1.15 -18.56 -47.72
C LEU A 841 1.58 -19.39 -48.96
N ASP A 842 0.63 -20.01 -49.70
CA ASP A 842 0.91 -20.73 -50.92
C ASP A 842 1.59 -19.87 -51.98
N GLU A 843 1.06 -18.66 -52.20
CA GLU A 843 1.64 -17.66 -53.09
C GLU A 843 3.04 -17.22 -52.65
N ALA A 844 3.20 -16.95 -51.34
CA ALA A 844 4.48 -16.50 -50.79
C ALA A 844 5.57 -17.59 -50.84
N LEU A 845 5.21 -18.84 -50.66
CA LEU A 845 6.12 -19.96 -50.87
C LEU A 845 6.43 -20.15 -52.34
N SER A 846 5.42 -20.06 -53.26
CA SER A 846 5.60 -20.22 -54.71
C SER A 846 6.52 -19.15 -55.30
N THR A 847 6.42 -17.91 -54.85
CA THR A 847 7.25 -16.80 -55.34
C THR A 847 8.63 -16.73 -54.69
N GLY A 848 8.88 -17.52 -53.63
CA GLY A 848 10.11 -17.46 -52.84
C GLY A 848 10.16 -16.30 -51.88
N LYS A 849 9.08 -15.58 -51.70
CA LYS A 849 8.93 -14.52 -50.65
C LYS A 849 9.17 -15.11 -49.28
N ILE A 850 8.60 -16.27 -49.01
CA ILE A 850 8.87 -17.11 -47.87
C ILE A 850 9.70 -18.32 -48.32
N ALA A 851 10.91 -18.46 -47.75
CA ALA A 851 11.77 -19.59 -48.07
C ALA A 851 11.34 -20.85 -47.30
N HIS A 852 10.86 -20.68 -46.06
CA HIS A 852 10.43 -21.79 -45.21
C HIS A 852 9.32 -21.34 -44.27
N ALA A 853 8.35 -22.22 -44.06
CA ALA A 853 7.30 -22.04 -43.07
C ALA A 853 7.21 -23.26 -42.14
N ALA A 854 7.09 -23.04 -40.85
CA ALA A 854 6.82 -24.05 -39.85
C ALA A 854 5.47 -23.77 -39.19
N ILE A 855 4.53 -24.71 -39.30
CA ILE A 855 3.14 -24.56 -38.85
C ILE A 855 2.82 -25.65 -37.83
N ASP A 856 2.23 -25.25 -36.72
CA ASP A 856 1.72 -26.11 -35.65
C ASP A 856 0.20 -25.92 -35.57
N ALA A 857 -0.58 -26.96 -35.86
CA ALA A 857 -2.04 -26.89 -35.86
C ALA A 857 -2.66 -28.24 -35.51
N ASP A 858 -3.91 -28.23 -35.01
CA ASP A 858 -4.65 -29.44 -34.69
C ASP A 858 -5.06 -30.22 -35.92
N LEU A 859 -4.83 -31.54 -35.90
CA LEU A 859 -5.31 -32.50 -36.90
C LEU A 859 -6.02 -33.65 -36.20
N PHE A 860 -7.28 -33.82 -36.50
CA PHE A 860 -8.10 -34.91 -35.95
C PHE A 860 -8.35 -35.96 -36.98
N LYS A 861 -8.30 -37.24 -36.56
CA LYS A 861 -8.62 -38.40 -37.41
C LYS A 861 -9.77 -39.19 -36.77
N ASP A 862 -10.89 -39.25 -37.44
CA ASP A 862 -11.99 -40.11 -37.01
C ASP A 862 -11.56 -41.59 -37.09
N VAL A 863 -11.65 -42.27 -35.96
CA VAL A 863 -11.14 -43.64 -35.83
C VAL A 863 -11.93 -44.64 -36.66
N ALA A 864 -13.26 -44.43 -36.81
CA ALA A 864 -14.15 -45.35 -37.50
C ALA A 864 -14.08 -45.18 -39.02
N THR A 865 -13.98 -43.92 -39.49
CA THR A 865 -14.02 -43.59 -40.92
C THR A 865 -12.67 -43.28 -41.53
N GLY A 866 -11.66 -43.02 -40.72
CA GLY A 866 -10.35 -42.54 -41.16
C GLY A 866 -10.35 -41.10 -41.67
N LYS A 867 -11.49 -40.38 -41.59
CA LYS A 867 -11.64 -39.02 -42.11
C LYS A 867 -10.84 -38.01 -41.26
N LEU A 868 -10.06 -37.19 -41.96
CA LEU A 868 -9.30 -36.10 -41.35
C LEU A 868 -10.15 -34.83 -41.24
N SER A 869 -9.93 -34.07 -40.15
CA SER A 869 -10.54 -32.75 -39.88
C SER A 869 -9.59 -31.90 -39.06
N GLY A 870 -9.93 -30.61 -38.90
CA GLY A 870 -9.16 -29.68 -38.09
C GLY A 870 -8.38 -28.64 -38.92
N PRO A 871 -7.81 -27.61 -38.21
CA PRO A 871 -7.15 -26.47 -38.85
C PRO A 871 -5.87 -26.83 -39.63
N MET A 872 -5.27 -27.99 -39.38
CA MET A 872 -4.11 -28.48 -40.16
C MET A 872 -4.51 -28.93 -41.58
N LEU A 873 -5.77 -29.27 -41.80
CA LEU A 873 -6.19 -29.92 -43.07
C LEU A 873 -5.81 -29.10 -44.32
N PRO A 874 -5.98 -27.77 -44.42
CA PRO A 874 -5.56 -26.98 -45.59
C PRO A 874 -4.05 -27.05 -45.86
N TYR A 875 -3.24 -27.24 -44.85
CA TYR A 875 -1.78 -27.26 -44.96
C TYR A 875 -1.22 -28.54 -45.53
N LEU A 876 -1.95 -29.65 -45.42
CA LEU A 876 -1.52 -30.93 -45.99
C LEU A 876 -1.33 -30.84 -47.51
N ALA A 877 -2.24 -30.19 -48.22
CA ALA A 877 -2.13 -29.99 -49.66
C ALA A 877 -0.99 -29.01 -50.05
N LEU A 878 -0.70 -28.04 -49.16
CA LEU A 878 0.42 -27.10 -49.35
C LEU A 878 1.78 -27.83 -49.18
N GLU A 879 1.90 -28.70 -48.20
CA GLU A 879 3.12 -29.44 -47.96
C GLU A 879 3.53 -30.29 -49.15
N GLU A 880 2.59 -30.96 -49.77
CA GLU A 880 2.86 -31.71 -51.01
C GLU A 880 3.40 -30.86 -52.14
N ARG A 881 2.91 -29.60 -52.27
CA ARG A 881 3.41 -28.65 -53.31
C ARG A 881 4.74 -28.03 -52.96
N HIS A 882 4.99 -27.79 -51.69
CA HIS A 882 6.17 -27.09 -51.19
C HIS A 882 7.08 -27.99 -50.34
N LYS A 883 7.21 -29.23 -50.76
CA LYS A 883 7.94 -30.28 -50.06
C LYS A 883 9.35 -29.84 -49.63
N GLY A 884 9.65 -30.03 -48.35
CA GLY A 884 10.90 -29.61 -47.75
C GLY A 884 11.01 -28.11 -47.40
N ARG A 885 9.99 -27.29 -47.74
CA ARG A 885 9.91 -25.85 -47.37
C ARG A 885 8.74 -25.54 -46.44
N LEU A 886 7.80 -26.47 -46.25
CA LEU A 886 6.73 -26.39 -45.29
C LEU A 886 6.88 -27.51 -44.27
N GLU A 887 7.05 -27.18 -43.01
CA GLU A 887 7.13 -28.12 -41.90
C GLU A 887 5.81 -28.10 -41.12
N LEU A 888 5.19 -29.25 -40.92
CA LEU A 888 3.93 -29.42 -40.24
C LEU A 888 4.16 -30.18 -38.93
N LEU A 889 3.73 -29.59 -37.80
CA LEU A 889 3.80 -30.24 -36.50
C LEU A 889 2.39 -30.31 -35.90
N PRO A 890 2.06 -31.39 -35.18
CA PRO A 890 0.79 -31.43 -34.44
C PRO A 890 0.76 -30.34 -33.42
N HIS A 891 -0.40 -29.71 -33.24
CA HIS A 891 -0.57 -28.73 -32.17
C HIS A 891 -0.20 -29.36 -30.84
N ALA A 892 0.40 -28.54 -29.94
CA ALA A 892 0.97 -29.02 -28.70
C ALA A 892 2.25 -29.88 -28.82
N ALA A 893 2.95 -29.85 -29.98
CA ALA A 893 4.26 -30.49 -30.07
C ALA A 893 5.25 -30.00 -28.99
N ALA A 894 5.10 -28.77 -28.54
CA ALA A 894 5.87 -28.23 -27.42
C ALA A 894 5.37 -28.72 -26.05
N ASP A 895 4.19 -29.29 -25.96
CA ASP A 895 3.65 -29.90 -24.73
C ASP A 895 4.29 -31.28 -24.45
N THR A 896 5.24 -31.70 -25.22
CA THR A 896 6.03 -32.95 -25.01
C THR A 896 7.12 -32.81 -23.96
N ASP A 897 7.29 -31.68 -23.35
CA ASP A 897 8.22 -31.50 -22.21
C ASP A 897 7.64 -32.11 -20.95
N HIS A 898 8.22 -33.24 -20.49
CA HIS A 898 7.73 -33.97 -19.34
C HIS A 898 7.72 -33.13 -18.04
N PRO A 899 8.77 -32.37 -17.66
CA PRO A 899 8.73 -31.51 -16.46
C PRO A 899 7.64 -30.46 -16.49
N SER A 900 7.40 -29.84 -17.64
CA SER A 900 6.30 -28.87 -17.83
C SER A 900 4.95 -29.52 -17.64
N ARG A 901 4.72 -30.69 -18.20
CA ARG A 901 3.48 -31.44 -18.08
C ARG A 901 3.18 -31.82 -16.62
N VAL A 902 4.16 -32.36 -15.92
CA VAL A 902 4.06 -32.71 -14.50
C VAL A 902 3.78 -31.47 -13.63
N THR A 903 4.50 -30.38 -13.88
CA THR A 903 4.29 -29.11 -13.16
C THR A 903 2.87 -28.58 -13.39
N GLY A 904 2.38 -28.65 -14.61
CA GLY A 904 1.02 -28.24 -14.96
C GLY A 904 -0.05 -29.10 -14.31
N ALA A 905 0.17 -30.40 -14.28
CA ALA A 905 -0.74 -31.32 -13.61
C ALA A 905 -0.77 -31.09 -12.09
N LYS A 906 0.37 -30.86 -11.44
CA LYS A 906 0.43 -30.49 -10.01
C LYS A 906 -0.31 -29.20 -9.73
N GLN A 907 -0.11 -28.18 -10.56
CA GLN A 907 -0.86 -26.92 -10.44
C GLN A 907 -2.38 -27.12 -10.63
N ALA A 908 -2.79 -27.96 -11.59
CA ALA A 908 -4.20 -28.27 -11.80
C ALA A 908 -4.80 -29.00 -10.57
N VAL A 909 -4.05 -29.91 -9.96
CA VAL A 909 -4.43 -30.57 -8.71
C VAL A 909 -4.64 -29.53 -7.59
N ASP A 910 -3.72 -28.57 -7.41
CA ASP A 910 -3.88 -27.49 -6.43
C ASP A 910 -5.17 -26.69 -6.65
N GLN A 911 -5.42 -26.29 -7.90
CA GLN A 911 -6.63 -25.54 -8.26
C GLN A 911 -7.92 -26.34 -7.95
N ILE A 912 -7.91 -27.63 -8.19
CA ILE A 912 -9.05 -28.50 -7.84
C ILE A 912 -9.24 -28.59 -6.33
N PHE A 913 -8.16 -28.75 -5.55
CA PHE A 913 -8.24 -28.73 -4.09
C PHE A 913 -8.79 -27.41 -3.57
N ASP A 914 -8.30 -26.28 -4.11
CA ASP A 914 -8.73 -24.94 -3.71
C ASP A 914 -10.22 -24.69 -4.06
N VAL A 915 -10.67 -25.13 -5.22
CA VAL A 915 -12.07 -25.02 -5.64
C VAL A 915 -12.99 -25.87 -4.76
N ILE A 916 -12.64 -27.12 -4.51
CA ILE A 916 -13.49 -28.03 -3.72
C ILE A 916 -13.52 -27.60 -2.25
N ARG A 917 -12.33 -27.38 -1.64
CA ARG A 917 -12.20 -27.12 -0.21
C ARG A 917 -12.57 -25.69 0.20
N PHE A 918 -12.30 -24.69 -0.66
CA PHE A 918 -12.36 -23.27 -0.26
C PHE A 918 -13.23 -22.42 -1.19
N LYS A 919 -13.76 -23.00 -2.28
CA LYS A 919 -14.42 -22.22 -3.36
C LYS A 919 -13.53 -21.12 -3.92
N SER A 920 -12.22 -21.33 -3.87
CA SER A 920 -11.19 -20.39 -4.32
C SER A 920 -10.72 -20.76 -5.74
N VAL A 921 -10.71 -19.78 -6.64
CA VAL A 921 -10.44 -19.97 -8.07
C VAL A 921 -9.18 -19.22 -8.46
N THR A 922 -8.19 -19.94 -8.99
CA THR A 922 -6.96 -19.39 -9.53
C THR A 922 -6.93 -19.57 -11.05
N ASN A 923 -6.40 -18.59 -11.78
CA ASN A 923 -6.29 -18.59 -13.25
C ASN A 923 -7.66 -18.80 -13.94
N LEU A 924 -8.66 -18.10 -13.46
CA LEU A 924 -10.01 -18.14 -14.03
C LEU A 924 -10.01 -17.77 -15.51
N LYS A 925 -10.81 -18.51 -16.28
CA LYS A 925 -11.19 -18.22 -17.67
C LYS A 925 -12.68 -17.89 -17.74
N GLY A 926 -13.00 -16.73 -18.35
CA GLY A 926 -14.38 -16.25 -18.40
C GLY A 926 -14.85 -15.63 -17.08
N ASP A 927 -16.13 -15.78 -16.79
CA ASP A 927 -16.79 -15.15 -15.67
C ASP A 927 -16.57 -15.93 -14.36
N LEU A 928 -16.48 -15.22 -13.23
CA LEU A 928 -16.41 -15.85 -11.91
C LEU A 928 -17.81 -16.27 -11.49
N PRO A 929 -18.09 -17.59 -11.31
CA PRO A 929 -19.41 -18.03 -10.90
C PRO A 929 -19.76 -17.58 -9.48
N GLU A 930 -21.06 -17.47 -9.22
CA GLU A 930 -21.58 -17.12 -7.88
C GLU A 930 -21.12 -18.14 -6.81
N GLY A 931 -20.79 -17.65 -5.63
CA GLY A 931 -20.33 -18.47 -4.51
C GLY A 931 -18.84 -18.81 -4.52
N TYR A 932 -18.10 -18.41 -5.56
CA TYR A 932 -16.67 -18.57 -5.64
C TYR A 932 -15.94 -17.24 -5.36
N VAL A 933 -14.69 -17.33 -4.89
CA VAL A 933 -13.80 -16.19 -4.70
C VAL A 933 -12.56 -16.35 -5.57
N SER A 934 -12.12 -15.27 -6.19
CA SER A 934 -10.92 -15.32 -7.01
C SER A 934 -9.66 -15.22 -6.15
N ALA A 935 -8.72 -16.14 -6.39
CA ALA A 935 -7.37 -16.10 -5.83
C ALA A 935 -6.32 -15.57 -6.83
N GLY A 936 -6.75 -14.89 -7.89
CA GLY A 936 -5.89 -14.25 -8.88
C GLY A 936 -5.25 -15.19 -9.89
N SER A 937 -4.11 -14.78 -10.43
CA SER A 937 -3.36 -15.54 -11.43
C SER A 937 -2.06 -16.09 -10.83
N ARG A 938 -1.75 -17.34 -11.13
CA ARG A 938 -0.50 -18.00 -10.71
C ARG A 938 0.12 -18.67 -11.92
N THR A 939 1.38 -18.40 -12.21
CA THR A 939 2.14 -19.10 -13.24
C THR A 939 3.45 -19.62 -12.67
N PRO A 940 3.81 -20.90 -12.86
CA PRO A 940 5.06 -21.46 -12.36
C PRO A 940 6.31 -20.83 -12.98
N ALA A 941 6.16 -20.23 -14.13
CA ALA A 941 7.27 -19.60 -14.87
C ALA A 941 7.52 -18.12 -14.50
N GLY A 942 6.79 -17.56 -13.54
CA GLY A 942 6.91 -16.14 -13.15
C GLY A 942 6.52 -15.16 -14.26
N ILE A 943 5.67 -15.58 -15.19
CA ILE A 943 5.20 -14.78 -16.33
C ILE A 943 3.69 -14.61 -16.20
N GLY A 944 3.26 -14.05 -15.09
CA GLY A 944 1.87 -13.71 -14.87
C GLY A 944 1.48 -12.40 -15.53
N ARG A 945 0.19 -12.22 -15.79
CA ARG A 945 -0.38 -10.93 -16.17
C ARG A 945 -0.80 -10.17 -14.93
N VAL A 946 -0.38 -8.90 -14.83
CA VAL A 946 -0.78 -8.04 -13.73
C VAL A 946 -2.09 -7.35 -14.10
N THR A 947 -3.15 -7.66 -13.37
CA THR A 947 -4.47 -7.06 -13.55
C THR A 947 -4.80 -6.10 -12.40
N LYS A 948 -5.72 -5.13 -12.60
CA LYS A 948 -6.22 -4.26 -11.51
C LYS A 948 -6.77 -5.08 -10.34
N ARG A 949 -7.46 -6.17 -10.65
CA ARG A 949 -7.97 -7.11 -9.65
C ARG A 949 -6.85 -7.77 -8.86
N LEU A 950 -5.80 -8.26 -9.55
CA LEU A 950 -4.64 -8.85 -8.91
C LEU A 950 -3.92 -7.84 -8.01
N VAL A 951 -3.77 -6.59 -8.45
CA VAL A 951 -3.16 -5.53 -7.62
C VAL A 951 -3.97 -5.30 -6.34
N ALA A 952 -5.30 -5.29 -6.43
CA ALA A 952 -6.16 -5.19 -5.25
C ALA A 952 -6.04 -6.40 -4.31
N GLU A 953 -5.95 -7.62 -4.86
CA GLU A 953 -5.76 -8.85 -4.10
C GLU A 953 -4.38 -8.92 -3.42
N VAL A 954 -3.34 -8.40 -4.09
CA VAL A 954 -1.98 -8.32 -3.55
C VAL A 954 -1.93 -7.43 -2.30
N GLY A 955 -2.77 -6.40 -2.22
CA GLY A 955 -2.88 -5.54 -1.05
C GLY A 955 -3.17 -6.29 0.26
N GLY A 956 -3.79 -7.48 0.18
CA GLY A 956 -4.02 -8.35 1.34
C GLY A 956 -2.82 -9.22 1.77
N LYS A 957 -1.70 -9.18 1.04
CA LYS A 957 -0.50 -10.01 1.32
C LYS A 957 0.62 -9.17 1.94
N ALA A 958 0.34 -8.53 3.06
CA ALA A 958 1.20 -7.53 3.68
C ALA A 958 2.65 -8.00 3.91
N GLU A 959 2.85 -9.22 4.41
CA GLU A 959 4.20 -9.74 4.69
C GLU A 959 5.07 -9.84 3.42
N LEU A 960 4.50 -10.36 2.32
CA LEU A 960 5.21 -10.46 1.04
C LEU A 960 5.49 -9.09 0.44
N LEU A 961 4.60 -8.13 0.62
CA LEU A 961 4.79 -6.75 0.17
C LEU A 961 5.90 -6.05 0.95
N VAL A 962 5.97 -6.25 2.27
CA VAL A 962 7.05 -5.72 3.10
C VAL A 962 8.40 -6.28 2.65
N GLU A 963 8.49 -7.58 2.43
CA GLU A 963 9.73 -8.23 1.97
C GLU A 963 10.12 -7.78 0.56
N LEU A 964 9.16 -7.67 -0.36
CA LEU A 964 9.39 -7.16 -1.72
C LEU A 964 9.92 -5.72 -1.68
N ARG A 965 9.33 -4.87 -0.84
CA ARG A 965 9.78 -3.51 -0.65
C ARG A 965 11.23 -3.45 -0.18
N GLN A 966 11.56 -4.15 0.92
CA GLN A 966 12.91 -4.18 1.47
C GLN A 966 13.96 -4.65 0.45
N THR A 967 13.60 -5.68 -0.32
CA THR A 967 14.46 -6.22 -1.38
C THR A 967 14.63 -5.22 -2.53
N SER A 968 13.55 -4.55 -2.94
CA SER A 968 13.58 -3.52 -3.99
C SER A 968 14.41 -2.29 -3.59
N GLU A 969 14.32 -1.87 -2.32
CA GLU A 969 15.13 -0.79 -1.77
C GLU A 969 16.62 -1.12 -1.78
N ARG A 970 16.96 -2.36 -1.44
CA ARG A 970 18.35 -2.83 -1.48
C ARG A 970 18.91 -2.82 -2.90
N VAL A 971 18.14 -3.31 -3.88
CA VAL A 971 18.52 -3.26 -5.30
C VAL A 971 18.71 -1.81 -5.74
N ALA A 972 17.75 -0.93 -5.44
CA ALA A 972 17.81 0.48 -5.81
C ALA A 972 19.00 1.20 -5.15
N ALA A 973 19.29 0.90 -3.89
CA ALA A 973 20.42 1.49 -3.17
C ALA A 973 21.78 1.09 -3.79
N ILE A 974 21.96 -0.17 -4.14
CA ILE A 974 23.19 -0.66 -4.78
C ILE A 974 23.35 -0.04 -6.17
N LEU A 975 22.33 -0.07 -6.99
CA LEU A 975 22.35 0.51 -8.34
C LEU A 975 22.53 2.03 -8.29
N GLY A 976 21.88 2.72 -7.34
CA GLY A 976 22.05 4.14 -7.11
C GLY A 976 23.47 4.51 -6.68
N ALA A 977 24.09 3.69 -5.81
CA ALA A 977 25.50 3.87 -5.43
C ALA A 977 26.44 3.72 -6.64
N LEU A 978 26.21 2.72 -7.48
CA LEU A 978 26.99 2.52 -8.71
C LEU A 978 26.83 3.67 -9.68
N ALA A 979 25.63 4.23 -9.82
CA ALA A 979 25.36 5.36 -10.70
C ALA A 979 25.99 6.67 -10.21
N ALA A 980 26.06 6.87 -8.88
CA ALA A 980 26.55 8.09 -8.28
C ALA A 980 28.10 8.21 -8.23
N VAL A 981 28.82 7.09 -8.42
CA VAL A 981 30.29 7.09 -8.33
C VAL A 981 30.91 7.44 -9.68
N ALA A 982 31.54 8.60 -9.75
CA ALA A 982 32.23 9.05 -10.96
C ALA A 982 33.60 8.35 -11.14
N ASP A 983 34.35 8.12 -10.04
CA ASP A 983 35.66 7.48 -10.05
C ASP A 983 35.54 5.99 -10.46
N PRO A 984 36.20 5.56 -11.55
CA PRO A 984 36.17 4.19 -12.05
C PRO A 984 36.69 3.15 -11.04
N ASP A 985 37.77 3.47 -10.32
CA ASP A 985 38.39 2.55 -9.37
C ASP A 985 37.50 2.37 -8.14
N HIS A 986 36.86 3.43 -7.69
CA HIS A 986 35.87 3.36 -6.60
C HIS A 986 34.64 2.56 -7.03
N ARG A 987 34.15 2.79 -8.27
CA ARG A 987 33.04 2.02 -8.84
C ARG A 987 33.39 0.52 -8.95
N GLY A 988 34.60 0.19 -9.40
CA GLY A 988 35.09 -1.19 -9.43
C GLY A 988 35.04 -1.86 -8.07
N ARG A 989 35.52 -1.21 -7.02
CA ARG A 989 35.44 -1.75 -5.64
C ARG A 989 34.02 -1.95 -5.15
N ILE A 990 33.07 -1.10 -5.54
CA ILE A 990 31.64 -1.28 -5.19
C ILE A 990 31.07 -2.48 -5.94
N ILE A 991 31.39 -2.63 -7.22
CA ILE A 991 30.97 -3.79 -8.01
C ILE A 991 31.46 -5.06 -7.35
N ASP A 992 32.77 -5.17 -7.10
CA ASP A 992 33.38 -6.37 -6.50
C ASP A 992 32.74 -6.72 -5.14
N ARG A 993 32.43 -5.70 -4.33
CA ARG A 993 31.89 -5.90 -2.99
C ARG A 993 30.40 -6.29 -2.98
N TYR A 994 29.62 -5.72 -3.89
CA TYR A 994 28.14 -5.79 -3.82
C TYR A 994 27.51 -6.62 -4.94
N THR A 995 28.26 -7.14 -5.92
CA THR A 995 27.68 -7.95 -7.01
C THR A 995 26.91 -9.16 -6.49
N GLY A 996 27.48 -9.91 -5.55
CA GLY A 996 26.81 -11.08 -4.95
C GLY A 996 25.48 -10.69 -4.29
N LEU A 997 25.50 -9.63 -3.48
CA LEU A 997 24.31 -9.11 -2.81
C LEU A 997 23.27 -8.56 -3.79
N LEU A 998 23.71 -7.92 -4.89
CA LEU A 998 22.82 -7.44 -5.93
C LEU A 998 22.13 -8.60 -6.64
N VAL A 999 22.89 -9.62 -7.05
CA VAL A 999 22.35 -10.83 -7.71
C VAL A 999 21.32 -11.51 -6.81
N GLU A 1000 21.68 -11.80 -5.55
CA GLU A 1000 20.77 -12.40 -4.58
C GLU A 1000 19.49 -11.57 -4.39
N SER A 1001 19.64 -10.25 -4.28
CA SER A 1001 18.50 -9.34 -4.09
C SER A 1001 17.59 -9.29 -5.32
N VAL A 1002 18.16 -9.30 -6.53
CA VAL A 1002 17.40 -9.34 -7.78
C VAL A 1002 16.66 -10.68 -7.94
N ASP A 1003 17.31 -11.79 -7.63
CA ASP A 1003 16.67 -13.11 -7.70
C ASP A 1003 15.54 -13.22 -6.66
N ARG A 1004 15.77 -12.71 -5.44
CA ARG A 1004 14.73 -12.67 -4.41
C ARG A 1004 13.56 -11.77 -4.80
N GLN A 1005 13.83 -10.60 -5.37
CA GLN A 1005 12.80 -9.69 -5.88
C GLN A 1005 11.95 -10.37 -6.96
N ARG A 1006 12.57 -11.07 -7.90
CA ARG A 1006 11.86 -11.84 -8.93
C ARG A 1006 10.96 -12.91 -8.34
N ALA A 1007 11.49 -13.68 -7.38
CA ALA A 1007 10.71 -14.72 -6.70
C ALA A 1007 9.50 -14.16 -5.94
N LEU A 1008 9.65 -12.98 -5.31
CA LEU A 1008 8.55 -12.31 -4.62
C LEU A 1008 7.51 -11.75 -5.58
N LEU A 1009 7.93 -11.14 -6.69
CA LEU A 1009 7.04 -10.68 -7.75
C LEU A 1009 6.25 -11.85 -8.34
N ASP A 1010 6.90 -13.01 -8.54
CA ASP A 1010 6.25 -14.23 -9.00
C ASP A 1010 5.19 -14.74 -8.01
N ARG A 1011 5.56 -14.84 -6.73
CA ARG A 1011 4.63 -15.25 -5.65
C ARG A 1011 3.43 -14.32 -5.49
N LEU A 1012 3.60 -13.04 -5.80
CA LEU A 1012 2.54 -12.04 -5.78
C LEU A 1012 1.73 -12.03 -7.09
N GLY A 1013 2.21 -12.72 -8.14
CA GLY A 1013 1.63 -12.66 -9.48
C GLY A 1013 1.89 -11.33 -10.21
N LEU A 1014 2.85 -10.53 -9.74
CA LEU A 1014 3.16 -9.19 -10.28
C LEU A 1014 4.26 -9.21 -11.36
N TYR A 1015 4.72 -10.40 -11.77
CA TYR A 1015 5.75 -10.54 -12.78
C TYR A 1015 5.12 -10.66 -14.17
N GLY A 1016 5.03 -9.57 -14.87
CA GLY A 1016 4.46 -9.54 -16.22
C GLY A 1016 3.80 -8.20 -16.56
N PRO A 1017 3.26 -8.06 -17.78
CA PRO A 1017 2.56 -6.86 -18.18
C PRO A 1017 1.23 -6.71 -17.44
N VAL A 1018 0.84 -5.45 -17.22
CA VAL A 1018 -0.44 -5.10 -16.58
C VAL A 1018 -1.57 -5.26 -17.61
N GLU A 1019 -2.63 -6.00 -17.28
CA GLU A 1019 -3.90 -5.99 -18.01
C GLU A 1019 -4.86 -5.00 -17.34
N GLU A 1020 -5.42 -4.09 -18.14
CA GLU A 1020 -6.45 -3.15 -17.68
C GLU A 1020 -7.82 -3.80 -17.53
#